data_07ab73a6e88cfc0ba5d397b6d8f08a36
#
_entry.id   07ab73a6e88cfc0ba5d397b6d8f08a36
#
_cell.length_a   1.000
_cell.length_b   1.000
_cell.length_c   1.000
_cell.angle_alpha   90.00
_cell.angle_beta   90.00
_cell.angle_gamma   90.00
#
_symmetry.space_group_name_H-M   'P 1'
#
loop_
_entity.id
_entity.type
_entity.pdbx_description
1 polymer ?
#
loop_
_entity_poly.entity_id
_entity_poly.type
_entity_poly.pdbx_seq_one_letter_code
_entity_poly.pdbx_strand_id
1 'polypeptide(L)'
;NGEIVNVWEAPPHERDALIVAAGVAQVAQSSTPVQIWRWEQLRLCLDRAWLHRRTALELFFHDGQSCLLVLPTQAHMTCLKDMVRAKAPSALSDSEALVDGVREMTTAPARLKGVMLRRSPVGRETLAWQERRMSNAEYLMALNTVAGRTMNDLTQFPVFPWILADYTSMTLDLTHPESFRQLDKPMGAQTEARHAEFDERYEQLLQVQLEPFHYGTHYSTANSVCGFLVRVMPFAQILQSMNGGSFDLPDRLFASVGHAWTSASEKSRADVRELIPEFFFLPEMFINMHQLDFGTTQAGTQVNHVTLPPWARNDPFLFVQKHREALESEHVSAHLHEWIDLIFGYKSRGPEAVAATNVFHPMSYADSVDLEGIDSALERQAAAQVVHNFGQTPTQLFSRPHPPRPPRAQPEPWQATDLLLYPSYLLQSVLPMTVAPGPVAHMIGLPESLCASTRDKIHLLDANLSLSFGYVDNSVRFFDHEDDLVAMLEHASVGRISCMVILRDVVVLGSDDGMTQLYALHLPNPHLETRAALPGHTAGVLCCAASSTWSIAVTGSADHSVIVWDLNRCRFVRQLKEPDQPIQLVAIDDQRGWIAAAAGSEVWVWSINGFLLVHQSTRSATNDPPSSMIFVARDFHVDKLGVLVTGHRDCIVMWDIVSNHARATPPRWRLEKNTVLSLRQSSKATCLYMPNTSTLCTGHEDGEVYVWTIPGAATLPKAPQ
;
A
#
# COMPACT_ATOMS: atom_id res chain seq x y z
N ASN A 1 6.84 26.65 23.48
CA ASN A 1 6.22 25.38 23.78
C ASN A 1 6.58 24.41 22.67
N GLY A 2 6.85 23.17 22.97
CA GLY A 2 7.35 22.16 22.01
C GLY A 2 6.24 21.44 21.25
N GLU A 3 5.11 22.09 20.94
CA GLU A 3 3.93 21.45 20.33
C GLU A 3 3.40 22.30 19.17
N ILE A 4 2.91 21.61 18.14
CA ILE A 4 2.13 22.23 17.07
C ILE A 4 0.66 22.13 17.48
N VAL A 5 0.01 23.26 17.67
CA VAL A 5 -1.41 23.32 18.02
C VAL A 5 -2.17 23.91 16.85
N ASN A 6 -3.11 23.13 16.31
CA ASN A 6 -4.01 23.59 15.26
C ASN A 6 -5.35 23.98 15.91
N VAL A 7 -5.60 25.29 16.01
CA VAL A 7 -6.88 25.85 16.49
C VAL A 7 -7.55 26.54 15.31
N TRP A 8 -8.74 26.10 14.97
CA TRP A 8 -9.51 26.66 13.87
C TRP A 8 -10.30 27.88 14.35
N GLU A 9 -9.82 29.08 14.01
CA GLU A 9 -10.45 30.38 14.39
C GLU A 9 -11.10 31.13 13.21
N ALA A 10 -11.33 30.47 12.05
CA ALA A 10 -11.97 31.12 10.92
C ALA A 10 -13.42 31.54 11.23
N PRO A 11 -13.90 32.70 10.73
CA PRO A 11 -15.29 33.11 10.86
C PRO A 11 -16.25 32.04 10.30
N PRO A 12 -17.47 31.91 10.86
CA PRO A 12 -18.40 30.83 10.47
C PRO A 12 -18.68 30.73 8.97
N HIS A 13 -18.80 31.85 8.28
CA HIS A 13 -19.06 31.91 6.84
C HIS A 13 -17.84 31.55 5.95
N GLU A 14 -16.64 31.73 6.46
CA GLU A 14 -15.41 31.26 5.78
C GLU A 14 -15.12 29.78 6.09
N ARG A 15 -15.51 29.31 7.29
CA ARG A 15 -15.43 27.89 7.66
C ARG A 15 -16.22 27.02 6.72
N ASP A 16 -17.47 27.39 6.45
CA ASP A 16 -18.37 26.58 5.63
C ASP A 16 -17.84 26.43 4.19
N ALA A 17 -17.30 27.50 3.63
CA ALA A 17 -16.69 27.47 2.31
C ALA A 17 -15.39 26.64 2.26
N LEU A 18 -14.54 26.75 3.29
CA LEU A 18 -13.30 26.00 3.40
C LEU A 18 -13.55 24.53 3.71
N ILE A 19 -14.54 24.20 4.56
CA ILE A 19 -14.92 22.83 4.88
C ILE A 19 -15.48 22.12 3.65
N VAL A 20 -16.33 22.77 2.87
CA VAL A 20 -16.87 22.21 1.62
C VAL A 20 -15.77 22.04 0.58
N ALA A 21 -14.85 23.00 0.43
CA ALA A 21 -13.74 22.91 -0.50
C ALA A 21 -12.70 21.86 -0.09
N ALA A 22 -12.48 21.66 1.22
CA ALA A 22 -11.58 20.63 1.75
C ALA A 22 -12.20 19.23 1.81
N GLY A 23 -13.49 19.10 1.49
CA GLY A 23 -14.18 17.81 1.53
C GLY A 23 -14.45 17.27 2.94
N VAL A 24 -14.34 18.10 3.96
CA VAL A 24 -14.67 17.72 5.35
C VAL A 24 -16.16 17.95 5.57
N ALA A 25 -16.93 16.91 5.74
CA ALA A 25 -18.35 17.00 6.10
C ALA A 25 -18.51 17.74 7.42
N GLN A 26 -19.50 18.62 7.49
CA GLN A 26 -19.90 19.28 8.74
C GLN A 26 -20.17 18.23 9.82
N VAL A 27 -19.24 18.07 10.76
CA VAL A 27 -19.55 17.44 12.03
C VAL A 27 -20.26 18.49 12.87
N ALA A 28 -21.55 18.26 13.06
CA ALA A 28 -22.41 19.13 13.83
C ALA A 28 -21.85 19.34 15.25
N GLN A 29 -21.71 20.60 15.61
CA GLN A 29 -21.88 21.20 16.94
C GLN A 29 -20.79 21.09 18.00
N SER A 30 -20.35 22.24 18.41
CA SER A 30 -20.00 22.70 19.76
C SER A 30 -18.61 22.54 20.33
N SER A 31 -17.67 21.88 19.69
CA SER A 31 -16.26 22.01 20.09
C SER A 31 -15.37 22.14 18.86
N THR A 32 -14.59 23.20 18.81
CA THR A 32 -13.53 23.35 17.81
C THR A 32 -12.58 22.16 17.98
N PRO A 33 -12.43 21.26 17.00
CA PRO A 33 -11.52 20.13 17.14
C PRO A 33 -10.09 20.68 17.23
N VAL A 34 -9.43 20.44 18.35
CA VAL A 34 -8.02 20.80 18.55
C VAL A 34 -7.21 19.53 18.33
N GLN A 35 -6.30 19.57 17.35
CA GLN A 35 -5.29 18.54 17.15
C GLN A 35 -3.93 19.08 17.57
N ILE A 36 -3.18 18.25 18.30
CA ILE A 36 -1.87 18.62 18.83
C ILE A 36 -0.87 17.57 18.38
N TRP A 37 0.20 18.03 17.73
CA TRP A 37 1.34 17.19 17.37
C TRP A 37 2.62 17.78 17.97
N ARG A 38 3.55 16.91 18.35
CA ARG A 38 4.87 17.34 18.78
C ARG A 38 5.78 17.55 17.57
N TRP A 39 6.73 18.46 17.68
CA TRP A 39 7.66 18.75 16.59
C TRP A 39 8.51 17.52 16.21
N GLU A 40 8.84 16.67 17.17
CA GLU A 40 9.59 15.44 16.96
C GLU A 40 8.81 14.38 16.14
N GLN A 41 7.50 14.50 16.09
CA GLN A 41 6.64 13.64 15.28
C GLN A 41 6.57 14.05 13.81
N LEU A 42 7.04 15.26 13.48
CA LEU A 42 7.01 15.78 12.12
C LEU A 42 8.08 15.09 11.27
N ARG A 43 7.65 14.38 10.20
CA ARG A 43 8.51 13.65 9.28
C ARG A 43 8.84 14.45 8.02
N LEU A 44 7.82 15.06 7.38
CA LEU A 44 7.97 15.83 6.16
C LEU A 44 7.14 17.11 6.23
N CYS A 45 7.63 18.16 5.58
CA CYS A 45 6.92 19.42 5.38
C CYS A 45 7.06 19.85 3.93
N LEU A 46 6.00 19.67 3.14
CA LEU A 46 6.00 19.91 1.70
C LEU A 46 5.20 21.18 1.35
N ASP A 47 5.74 21.98 0.44
CA ASP A 47 5.04 23.11 -0.15
C ASP A 47 3.89 22.60 -1.02
N ARG A 48 2.72 23.25 -0.89
CA ARG A 48 1.52 22.94 -1.66
C ARG A 48 0.92 24.18 -2.28
N ALA A 49 0.19 23.99 -3.33
CA ALA A 49 -0.69 25.01 -3.88
C ALA A 49 -2.14 24.68 -3.52
N TRP A 50 -2.90 25.68 -3.11
CA TRP A 50 -4.34 25.57 -2.90
C TRP A 50 -5.04 26.46 -3.93
N LEU A 51 -5.83 25.85 -4.81
CA LEU A 51 -6.49 26.54 -5.93
C LEU A 51 -5.50 27.45 -6.68
N HIS A 52 -4.38 26.89 -7.12
CA HIS A 52 -3.24 27.57 -7.78
C HIS A 52 -2.44 28.56 -6.92
N ARG A 53 -2.87 28.89 -5.71
CA ARG A 53 -2.15 29.78 -4.78
C ARG A 53 -1.09 28.99 -4.01
N ARG A 54 0.15 29.46 -4.01
CA ARG A 54 1.27 28.86 -3.24
C ARG A 54 1.23 29.30 -1.76
N THR A 55 0.15 28.97 -1.07
CA THR A 55 -0.11 29.39 0.31
C THR A 55 -0.40 28.21 1.23
N ALA A 56 -0.11 27.01 0.83
CA ALA A 56 -0.38 25.83 1.63
C ALA A 56 0.89 25.03 1.96
N LEU A 57 0.89 24.39 3.11
CA LEU A 57 1.90 23.44 3.56
C LEU A 57 1.22 22.13 3.93
N GLU A 58 1.82 21.01 3.54
CA GLU A 58 1.39 19.69 3.98
C GLU A 58 2.41 19.11 4.93
N LEU A 59 1.94 18.74 6.11
CA LEU A 59 2.72 18.16 7.18
C LEU A 59 2.42 16.66 7.25
N PHE A 60 3.45 15.84 7.23
CA PHE A 60 3.36 14.38 7.42
C PHE A 60 4.05 14.01 8.72
N PHE A 61 3.42 13.15 9.50
CA PHE A 61 3.91 12.73 10.81
C PHE A 61 4.37 11.27 10.79
N HIS A 62 5.26 10.90 11.71
CA HIS A 62 5.78 9.53 11.83
C HIS A 62 4.69 8.50 12.14
N ASP A 63 3.57 8.92 12.73
CA ASP A 63 2.41 8.08 13.01
C ASP A 63 1.50 7.82 11.78
N GLY A 64 1.94 8.25 10.59
CA GLY A 64 1.18 8.11 9.34
C GLY A 64 0.06 9.13 9.16
N GLN A 65 -0.14 10.05 10.09
CA GLN A 65 -1.07 11.17 9.88
C GLN A 65 -0.47 12.19 8.93
N SER A 66 -1.36 12.93 8.27
CA SER A 66 -0.98 14.12 7.51
C SER A 66 -2.05 15.20 7.66
N CYS A 67 -1.66 16.45 7.47
CA CYS A 67 -2.60 17.55 7.39
C CYS A 67 -2.16 18.59 6.37
N LEU A 68 -3.12 19.13 5.63
CA LEU A 68 -2.92 20.24 4.71
C LEU A 68 -3.33 21.55 5.40
N LEU A 69 -2.39 22.45 5.56
CA LEU A 69 -2.60 23.78 6.14
C LEU A 69 -2.66 24.80 5.02
N VAL A 70 -3.83 25.39 4.83
CA VAL A 70 -4.02 26.50 3.89
C VAL A 70 -3.90 27.81 4.65
N LEU A 71 -2.92 28.62 4.30
CA LEU A 71 -2.58 29.85 5.01
C LEU A 71 -3.09 31.09 4.24
N PRO A 72 -3.45 32.16 4.94
CA PRO A 72 -4.02 33.36 4.31
C PRO A 72 -3.09 33.99 3.27
N THR A 73 -1.79 34.01 3.54
CA THR A 73 -0.78 34.63 2.66
C THR A 73 0.50 33.81 2.64
N GLN A 74 1.32 34.04 1.61
CA GLN A 74 2.63 33.45 1.50
C GLN A 74 3.59 33.85 2.65
N ALA A 75 3.40 35.03 3.23
CA ALA A 75 4.18 35.47 4.39
C ALA A 75 3.92 34.58 5.61
N HIS A 76 2.65 34.19 5.86
CA HIS A 76 2.32 33.24 6.93
C HIS A 76 2.93 31.86 6.68
N MET A 77 2.93 31.40 5.41
CA MET A 77 3.57 30.15 5.05
C MET A 77 5.08 30.17 5.33
N THR A 78 5.76 31.26 4.95
CA THR A 78 7.19 31.43 5.20
C THR A 78 7.47 31.42 6.71
N CYS A 79 6.67 32.14 7.52
CA CYS A 79 6.80 32.18 8.97
C CYS A 79 6.66 30.77 9.59
N LEU A 80 5.68 29.97 9.12
CA LEU A 80 5.51 28.59 9.61
C LEU A 80 6.70 27.71 9.19
N LYS A 81 7.20 27.83 7.95
CA LYS A 81 8.41 27.11 7.50
C LYS A 81 9.65 27.47 8.31
N ASP A 82 9.79 28.73 8.74
CA ASP A 82 10.89 29.14 9.58
C ASP A 82 10.78 28.53 10.99
N MET A 83 9.55 28.38 11.52
CA MET A 83 9.32 27.61 12.74
C MET A 83 9.67 26.13 12.59
N VAL A 84 9.27 25.51 11.48
CA VAL A 84 9.64 24.10 11.17
C VAL A 84 11.16 23.98 11.06
N ARG A 85 11.83 24.92 10.38
CA ARG A 85 13.31 24.94 10.27
C ARG A 85 13.99 25.04 11.62
N ALA A 86 13.42 25.79 12.55
CA ALA A 86 13.98 25.97 13.89
C ALA A 86 13.72 24.78 14.82
N LYS A 87 12.55 24.09 14.67
CA LYS A 87 12.08 23.08 15.62
C LYS A 87 12.20 21.65 15.12
N ALA A 88 12.08 21.42 13.81
CA ALA A 88 12.14 20.12 13.16
C ALA A 88 12.92 20.21 11.83
N PRO A 89 14.24 20.56 11.84
CA PRO A 89 15.03 20.76 10.63
C PRO A 89 15.12 19.50 9.76
N SER A 90 15.09 18.31 10.35
CA SER A 90 15.08 17.02 9.65
C SER A 90 13.89 16.90 8.70
N ALA A 91 12.70 17.35 9.10
CA ALA A 91 11.51 17.30 8.27
C ALA A 91 11.64 18.08 6.94
N LEU A 92 12.37 19.19 6.93
CA LEU A 92 12.66 19.93 5.70
C LEU A 92 13.74 19.23 4.87
N SER A 93 14.81 18.75 5.53
CA SER A 93 15.87 17.97 4.86
C SER A 93 15.31 16.71 4.18
N ASP A 94 14.45 15.97 4.86
CA ASP A 94 13.83 14.76 4.32
C ASP A 94 12.85 15.08 3.18
N SER A 95 12.16 16.22 3.26
CA SER A 95 11.30 16.72 2.18
C SER A 95 12.10 17.10 0.93
N GLU A 96 13.22 17.79 1.10
CA GLU A 96 14.14 18.11 0.01
C GLU A 96 14.73 16.82 -0.59
N ALA A 97 15.14 15.86 0.24
CA ALA A 97 15.64 14.58 -0.20
C ALA A 97 14.63 13.76 -1.01
N LEU A 98 13.34 13.80 -0.63
CA LEU A 98 12.26 13.16 -1.39
C LEU A 98 12.07 13.85 -2.75
N VAL A 99 12.00 15.18 -2.77
CA VAL A 99 11.85 15.97 -4.01
C VAL A 99 13.01 15.72 -4.96
N ASP A 100 14.25 15.78 -4.45
CA ASP A 100 15.47 15.53 -5.23
C ASP A 100 15.56 14.05 -5.66
N GLY A 101 15.00 13.14 -4.86
CA GLY A 101 14.95 11.71 -5.16
C GLY A 101 14.05 11.36 -6.34
N VAL A 102 13.07 12.20 -6.64
CA VAL A 102 12.14 12.02 -7.77
C VAL A 102 12.52 12.87 -8.96
N ARG A 103 12.83 14.16 -8.74
CA ARG A 103 13.12 15.11 -9.83
C ARG A 103 14.41 14.77 -10.57
N GLU A 104 14.39 15.03 -11.86
CA GLU A 104 15.59 14.99 -12.70
C GLU A 104 16.62 16.01 -12.17
N MET A 105 17.79 15.53 -11.74
CA MET A 105 18.86 16.44 -11.36
C MET A 105 19.42 17.10 -12.61
N THR A 106 19.14 18.37 -12.80
CA THR A 106 19.86 19.21 -13.76
C THR A 106 21.34 19.17 -13.37
N THR A 107 22.15 18.54 -14.21
CA THR A 107 23.58 18.36 -14.00
C THR A 107 24.30 19.71 -14.07
N ALA A 108 24.37 20.43 -12.96
CA ALA A 108 25.49 21.34 -12.73
C ALA A 108 26.61 20.51 -12.08
N PRO A 109 27.81 20.43 -12.67
CA PRO A 109 28.92 19.68 -12.07
C PRO A 109 29.35 20.37 -10.78
N ALA A 110 29.01 19.78 -9.64
CA ALA A 110 29.52 20.23 -8.34
C ALA A 110 31.01 19.88 -8.26
N ARG A 111 31.87 20.86 -8.44
CA ARG A 111 33.28 20.77 -8.14
C ARG A 111 33.49 20.86 -6.62
N LEU A 112 33.58 19.74 -5.93
CA LEU A 112 34.13 19.65 -4.58
C LEU A 112 35.48 18.97 -4.63
N LYS A 113 36.53 19.75 -4.33
CA LYS A 113 37.91 19.30 -4.10
C LYS A 113 38.49 18.29 -5.11
N GLY A 114 38.42 18.62 -6.42
CA GLY A 114 39.16 17.88 -7.44
C GLY A 114 38.65 16.48 -7.82
N VAL A 115 37.55 16.00 -7.24
CA VAL A 115 36.91 14.73 -7.58
C VAL A 115 35.57 15.02 -8.25
N MET A 116 35.47 14.66 -9.53
CA MET A 116 34.17 14.63 -10.23
C MET A 116 33.37 13.44 -9.70
N LEU A 117 32.54 13.65 -8.69
CA LEU A 117 31.47 12.73 -8.36
C LEU A 117 30.42 12.85 -9.47
N ARG A 118 30.34 11.88 -10.36
CA ARG A 118 29.20 11.69 -11.26
C ARG A 118 27.99 11.35 -10.38
N ARG A 119 27.16 12.36 -10.04
CA ARG A 119 25.83 12.08 -9.54
C ARG A 119 25.05 11.40 -10.68
N SER A 120 24.36 10.30 -10.36
CA SER A 120 23.46 9.66 -11.31
C SER A 120 22.48 10.73 -11.84
N PRO A 121 22.23 10.81 -13.15
CA PRO A 121 21.23 11.73 -13.69
C PRO A 121 19.81 11.39 -13.28
N VAL A 122 19.61 10.27 -12.62
CA VAL A 122 18.31 9.73 -12.20
C VAL A 122 18.20 9.83 -10.68
N GLY A 123 17.07 10.28 -10.17
CA GLY A 123 16.82 10.41 -8.73
C GLY A 123 16.82 9.06 -8.01
N ARG A 124 17.04 9.09 -6.70
CA ARG A 124 17.13 7.88 -5.85
C ARG A 124 15.87 7.03 -5.92
N GLU A 125 14.68 7.65 -5.89
CA GLU A 125 13.39 6.96 -5.94
C GLU A 125 13.15 6.32 -7.31
N THR A 126 13.53 7.01 -8.39
CA THR A 126 13.47 6.48 -9.76
C THR A 126 14.42 5.29 -9.92
N LEU A 127 15.64 5.36 -9.35
CA LEU A 127 16.58 4.24 -9.34
C LEU A 127 16.03 3.06 -8.54
N ALA A 128 15.47 3.30 -7.35
CA ALA A 128 14.85 2.25 -6.55
C ALA A 128 13.71 1.53 -7.29
N TRP A 129 12.92 2.28 -8.05
CA TRP A 129 11.89 1.73 -8.92
C TRP A 129 12.48 0.91 -10.08
N GLN A 130 13.50 1.42 -10.77
CA GLN A 130 14.19 0.71 -11.85
C GLN A 130 14.85 -0.59 -11.35
N GLU A 131 15.45 -0.56 -10.17
CA GLU A 131 16.09 -1.72 -9.50
C GLU A 131 15.07 -2.66 -8.81
N ARG A 132 13.78 -2.39 -8.95
CA ARG A 132 12.68 -3.20 -8.36
C ARG A 132 12.68 -3.28 -6.82
N ARG A 133 13.34 -2.32 -6.16
CA ARG A 133 13.28 -2.12 -4.70
C ARG A 133 12.02 -1.34 -4.28
N MET A 134 11.32 -0.76 -5.24
CA MET A 134 10.07 -0.03 -5.11
C MET A 134 9.07 -0.55 -6.13
N SER A 135 7.83 -0.80 -5.72
CA SER A 135 6.74 -1.22 -6.60
C SER A 135 6.27 -0.10 -7.53
N ASN A 136 5.48 -0.43 -8.56
CA ASN A 136 4.85 0.58 -9.41
C ASN A 136 3.89 1.47 -8.61
N ALA A 137 3.10 0.89 -7.71
CA ALA A 137 2.17 1.63 -6.85
C ALA A 137 2.88 2.63 -5.92
N GLU A 138 3.95 2.21 -5.24
CA GLU A 138 4.75 3.08 -4.36
C GLU A 138 5.39 4.23 -5.15
N TYR A 139 5.92 3.91 -6.33
CA TYR A 139 6.54 4.92 -7.18
C TYR A 139 5.52 5.95 -7.67
N LEU A 140 4.35 5.52 -8.11
CA LEU A 140 3.24 6.41 -8.49
C LEU A 140 2.82 7.31 -7.33
N MET A 141 2.74 6.80 -6.09
CA MET A 141 2.45 7.63 -4.92
C MET A 141 3.54 8.66 -4.64
N ALA A 142 4.83 8.29 -4.79
CA ALA A 142 5.94 9.23 -4.64
C ALA A 142 5.87 10.35 -5.68
N LEU A 143 5.60 10.03 -6.96
CA LEU A 143 5.41 11.01 -8.04
C LEU A 143 4.24 11.95 -7.73
N ASN A 144 3.08 11.42 -7.34
CA ASN A 144 1.91 12.22 -6.96
C ASN A 144 2.26 13.19 -5.83
N THR A 145 2.91 12.69 -4.78
CA THR A 145 3.30 13.50 -3.61
C THR A 145 4.22 14.65 -4.00
N VAL A 146 5.26 14.39 -4.81
CA VAL A 146 6.21 15.42 -5.25
C VAL A 146 5.58 16.39 -6.26
N ALA A 147 4.64 15.92 -7.08
CA ALA A 147 3.91 16.75 -8.04
C ALA A 147 2.81 17.63 -7.40
N GLY A 148 2.65 17.59 -6.09
CA GLY A 148 1.71 18.43 -5.35
C GLY A 148 0.36 17.81 -5.09
N ARG A 149 0.15 16.54 -5.46
CA ARG A 149 -1.11 15.82 -5.21
C ARG A 149 -1.13 15.19 -3.82
N THR A 150 -2.30 15.20 -3.21
CA THR A 150 -2.49 14.73 -1.82
C THR A 150 -3.91 14.21 -1.61
N MET A 151 -4.07 13.25 -0.72
CA MET A 151 -5.40 12.78 -0.26
C MET A 151 -6.13 13.82 0.61
N ASN A 152 -5.43 14.88 1.05
CA ASN A 152 -6.00 15.97 1.83
C ASN A 152 -6.64 17.08 0.97
N ASP A 153 -6.56 16.99 -0.37
CA ASP A 153 -7.18 17.92 -1.31
C ASP A 153 -7.89 17.17 -2.44
N LEU A 154 -9.23 17.19 -2.44
CA LEU A 154 -10.03 16.53 -3.47
C LEU A 154 -9.82 17.12 -4.87
N THR A 155 -9.41 18.38 -4.98
CA THR A 155 -9.14 19.05 -6.27
C THR A 155 -7.77 18.66 -6.83
N GLN A 156 -6.90 18.12 -6.02
CA GLN A 156 -5.56 17.64 -6.35
C GLN A 156 -5.33 16.23 -5.79
N PHE A 157 -6.33 15.38 -5.87
CA PHE A 157 -6.26 14.00 -5.38
C PHE A 157 -5.25 13.17 -6.19
N PRO A 158 -4.56 12.19 -5.60
CA PRO A 158 -3.61 11.35 -6.33
C PRO A 158 -4.25 10.66 -7.52
N VAL A 159 -3.51 10.58 -8.63
CA VAL A 159 -3.96 10.00 -9.90
C VAL A 159 -3.18 8.72 -10.18
N PHE A 160 -3.91 7.68 -10.53
CA PHE A 160 -3.40 6.40 -10.97
C PHE A 160 -3.96 6.07 -12.36
N PRO A 161 -3.21 5.37 -13.20
CA PRO A 161 -3.69 5.01 -14.54
C PRO A 161 -4.80 3.97 -14.49
N TRP A 162 -5.73 4.03 -15.44
CA TRP A 162 -6.39 2.82 -15.88
C TRP A 162 -5.33 1.86 -16.41
N ILE A 163 -5.33 0.63 -15.94
CA ILE A 163 -4.33 -0.38 -16.33
C ILE A 163 -4.91 -1.36 -17.34
N LEU A 164 -6.12 -1.81 -17.10
CA LEU A 164 -6.80 -2.79 -17.92
C LEU A 164 -7.67 -2.12 -18.99
N ALA A 165 -7.85 -2.83 -20.09
CA ALA A 165 -8.83 -2.53 -21.14
C ALA A 165 -9.93 -3.61 -21.20
N ASP A 166 -9.66 -4.83 -20.73
CA ASP A 166 -10.61 -5.94 -20.75
C ASP A 166 -11.47 -5.96 -19.48
N TYR A 167 -12.68 -5.44 -19.60
CA TYR A 167 -13.72 -5.50 -18.56
C TYR A 167 -14.92 -6.37 -18.96
N THR A 168 -14.79 -7.20 -20.00
CA THR A 168 -15.89 -7.96 -20.59
C THR A 168 -15.66 -9.48 -20.62
N SER A 169 -14.43 -9.94 -20.63
CA SER A 169 -14.09 -11.36 -20.66
C SER A 169 -14.46 -12.09 -19.38
N MET A 170 -14.74 -13.39 -19.49
CA MET A 170 -15.03 -14.25 -18.34
C MET A 170 -13.77 -14.57 -17.51
N THR A 171 -12.60 -14.52 -18.13
CA THR A 171 -11.28 -14.72 -17.51
C THR A 171 -10.35 -13.63 -17.97
N LEU A 172 -9.58 -13.05 -17.03
CA LEU A 172 -8.57 -12.04 -17.31
C LEU A 172 -7.22 -12.72 -17.52
N ASP A 173 -6.63 -12.54 -18.68
CA ASP A 173 -5.29 -13.04 -19.00
C ASP A 173 -4.28 -11.87 -19.04
N LEU A 174 -3.43 -11.79 -18.02
CA LEU A 174 -2.40 -10.76 -17.90
C LEU A 174 -1.13 -11.06 -18.73
N THR A 175 -1.09 -12.15 -19.46
CA THR A 175 0.00 -12.44 -20.41
C THR A 175 -0.25 -11.83 -21.78
N HIS A 176 -1.50 -11.50 -22.09
CA HIS A 176 -1.88 -10.87 -23.36
C HIS A 176 -1.84 -9.33 -23.28
N PRO A 177 -1.07 -8.66 -24.16
CA PRO A 177 -1.00 -7.21 -24.20
C PRO A 177 -2.36 -6.52 -24.40
N GLU A 178 -3.28 -7.19 -25.11
CA GLU A 178 -4.64 -6.68 -25.38
C GLU A 178 -5.51 -6.55 -24.13
N SER A 179 -5.16 -7.22 -23.03
CA SER A 179 -5.82 -7.05 -21.74
C SER A 179 -5.53 -5.69 -21.12
N PHE A 180 -4.47 -5.01 -21.58
CA PHE A 180 -4.00 -3.75 -21.01
C PHE A 180 -4.39 -2.55 -21.87
N ARG A 181 -4.56 -1.40 -21.22
CA ARG A 181 -4.68 -0.09 -21.85
C ARG A 181 -3.36 0.30 -22.52
N GLN A 182 -3.44 1.11 -23.58
CA GLN A 182 -2.28 1.77 -24.16
C GLN A 182 -1.85 2.95 -23.27
N LEU A 183 -0.75 2.77 -22.54
CA LEU A 183 -0.26 3.73 -21.54
C LEU A 183 0.44 4.94 -22.17
N ASP A 184 0.87 4.86 -23.42
CA ASP A 184 1.45 5.93 -24.22
C ASP A 184 0.42 6.97 -24.69
N LYS A 185 -0.89 6.66 -24.55
CA LYS A 185 -1.99 7.53 -24.98
C LYS A 185 -2.78 8.11 -23.79
N PRO A 186 -3.18 9.39 -23.83
CA PRO A 186 -4.10 9.96 -22.84
C PRO A 186 -5.45 9.20 -22.82
N MET A 187 -6.16 9.26 -21.70
CA MET A 187 -7.48 8.60 -21.57
C MET A 187 -8.46 9.04 -22.68
N GLY A 188 -8.45 10.31 -23.02
CA GLY A 188 -9.30 10.85 -24.06
C GLY A 188 -8.96 10.41 -25.48
N ALA A 189 -7.75 9.90 -25.75
CA ALA A 189 -7.26 9.55 -27.08
C ALA A 189 -6.94 8.05 -27.23
N GLN A 190 -7.62 7.16 -26.51
CA GLN A 190 -7.37 5.72 -26.57
C GLN A 190 -7.73 5.11 -27.92
N THR A 191 -8.70 5.67 -28.65
CA THR A 191 -9.09 5.22 -29.99
C THR A 191 -8.72 6.27 -31.05
N GLU A 192 -8.42 5.84 -32.28
CA GLU A 192 -8.10 6.75 -33.39
C GLU A 192 -9.23 7.74 -33.68
N ALA A 193 -10.47 7.32 -33.55
CA ALA A 193 -11.63 8.17 -33.75
C ALA A 193 -11.68 9.32 -32.74
N ARG A 194 -11.40 9.04 -31.47
CA ARG A 194 -11.36 10.07 -30.43
C ARG A 194 -10.13 10.98 -30.55
N HIS A 195 -8.99 10.42 -30.90
CA HIS A 195 -7.80 11.19 -31.18
C HIS A 195 -8.09 12.24 -32.25
N ALA A 196 -8.62 11.83 -33.41
CA ALA A 196 -8.97 12.73 -34.50
C ALA A 196 -10.02 13.79 -34.12
N GLU A 197 -11.02 13.40 -33.29
CA GLU A 197 -12.06 14.30 -32.80
C GLU A 197 -11.51 15.42 -31.89
N PHE A 198 -10.57 15.09 -30.99
CA PHE A 198 -9.98 16.08 -30.11
C PHE A 198 -8.93 16.95 -30.79
N ASP A 199 -8.22 16.41 -31.77
CA ASP A 199 -7.33 17.22 -32.64
C ASP A 199 -8.14 18.19 -33.46
N GLU A 200 -9.26 17.77 -34.07
CA GLU A 200 -10.16 18.66 -34.80
C GLU A 200 -10.68 19.81 -33.89
N ARG A 201 -11.03 19.48 -32.64
CA ARG A 201 -11.44 20.50 -31.66
C ARG A 201 -10.32 21.49 -31.37
N TYR A 202 -9.10 21.04 -31.20
CA TYR A 202 -7.94 21.89 -30.98
C TYR A 202 -7.73 22.84 -32.13
N GLU A 203 -7.76 22.34 -33.35
CA GLU A 203 -7.65 23.14 -34.59
C GLU A 203 -8.80 24.15 -34.75
N GLN A 204 -10.04 23.77 -34.44
CA GLN A 204 -11.19 24.66 -34.47
C GLN A 204 -11.02 25.85 -33.51
N LEU A 205 -10.55 25.60 -32.28
CA LEU A 205 -10.28 26.68 -31.33
C LEU A 205 -9.16 27.61 -31.80
N LEU A 206 -8.12 27.04 -32.41
CA LEU A 206 -7.02 27.80 -32.98
C LEU A 206 -7.50 28.74 -34.12
N GLN A 207 -8.40 28.24 -34.99
CA GLN A 207 -8.96 29.02 -36.10
C GLN A 207 -9.79 30.23 -35.65
N VAL A 208 -10.50 30.09 -34.51
CA VAL A 208 -11.30 31.20 -33.94
C VAL A 208 -10.50 32.08 -32.97
N GLN A 209 -9.17 31.90 -32.93
CA GLN A 209 -8.24 32.67 -32.07
C GLN A 209 -8.53 32.57 -30.57
N LEU A 210 -9.10 31.47 -30.14
CA LEU A 210 -9.19 31.11 -28.72
C LEU A 210 -7.98 30.28 -28.30
N GLU A 211 -7.68 30.30 -27.02
CA GLU A 211 -6.63 29.43 -26.46
C GLU A 211 -7.03 27.96 -26.68
N PRO A 212 -6.25 27.17 -27.47
CA PRO A 212 -6.67 25.86 -27.89
C PRO A 212 -6.42 24.81 -26.83
N PHE A 213 -7.31 23.84 -26.74
CA PHE A 213 -7.20 22.67 -25.86
C PHE A 213 -7.93 21.46 -26.45
N HIS A 214 -7.46 20.25 -26.12
CA HIS A 214 -8.12 19.01 -26.50
C HIS A 214 -9.29 18.72 -25.57
N TYR A 215 -9.06 18.81 -24.22
CA TYR A 215 -10.02 18.39 -23.21
C TYR A 215 -10.57 19.56 -22.39
N GLY A 216 -11.89 19.71 -22.39
CA GLY A 216 -12.59 20.71 -21.57
C GLY A 216 -12.79 20.29 -20.12
N THR A 217 -12.54 19.01 -19.78
CA THR A 217 -12.57 18.46 -18.42
C THR A 217 -11.22 17.81 -18.11
N HIS A 218 -10.81 17.91 -16.86
CA HIS A 218 -9.56 17.30 -16.42
C HIS A 218 -9.76 15.81 -16.03
N TYR A 219 -8.71 15.01 -16.09
CA TYR A 219 -8.75 13.59 -15.73
C TYR A 219 -8.94 13.33 -14.21
N SER A 220 -8.82 14.35 -13.36
CA SER A 220 -9.06 14.27 -11.92
C SER A 220 -9.68 15.57 -11.42
N THR A 221 -10.91 15.48 -10.92
CA THR A 221 -11.66 16.59 -10.32
C THR A 221 -12.23 16.14 -8.98
N ALA A 222 -12.57 17.06 -8.09
CA ALA A 222 -13.22 16.72 -6.81
C ALA A 222 -14.51 15.90 -7.02
N ASN A 223 -15.28 16.24 -8.07
CA ASN A 223 -16.50 15.50 -8.40
C ASN A 223 -16.20 14.07 -8.88
N SER A 224 -15.16 13.87 -9.68
CA SER A 224 -14.79 12.52 -10.15
C SER A 224 -14.29 11.64 -9.01
N VAL A 225 -13.51 12.19 -8.08
CA VAL A 225 -13.02 11.49 -6.88
C VAL A 225 -14.18 11.07 -5.98
N CYS A 226 -15.04 12.03 -5.60
CA CYS A 226 -16.23 11.74 -4.80
C CYS A 226 -17.21 10.81 -5.53
N GLY A 227 -17.30 10.91 -6.85
CA GLY A 227 -18.10 10.02 -7.68
C GLY A 227 -17.66 8.56 -7.61
N PHE A 228 -16.35 8.30 -7.68
CA PHE A 228 -15.81 6.96 -7.46
C PHE A 228 -16.04 6.47 -6.02
N LEU A 229 -15.87 7.34 -5.03
CA LEU A 229 -15.98 7.02 -3.61
C LEU A 229 -17.39 7.23 -3.03
N VAL A 230 -18.43 7.35 -3.88
CA VAL A 230 -19.81 7.66 -3.46
C VAL A 230 -20.40 6.68 -2.45
N ARG A 231 -19.83 5.48 -2.29
CA ARG A 231 -20.24 4.45 -1.30
C ARG A 231 -19.47 4.50 -0.01
N VAL A 232 -18.47 5.38 0.08
CA VAL A 232 -17.55 5.51 1.22
C VAL A 232 -17.82 6.81 1.95
N MET A 233 -17.99 6.77 3.28
CA MET A 233 -18.10 7.99 4.08
C MET A 233 -16.70 8.59 4.35
N PRO A 234 -16.55 9.92 4.32
CA PRO A 234 -17.58 10.95 4.17
C PRO A 234 -17.88 11.36 2.70
N PHE A 235 -17.27 10.75 1.70
CA PHE A 235 -17.33 11.16 0.29
C PHE A 235 -18.78 11.19 -0.26
N ALA A 236 -19.64 10.27 0.21
CA ALA A 236 -21.06 10.29 -0.14
C ALA A 236 -21.75 11.62 0.25
N GLN A 237 -21.48 12.09 1.47
CA GLN A 237 -22.06 13.35 1.99
C GLN A 237 -21.47 14.57 1.27
N ILE A 238 -20.19 14.53 0.96
CA ILE A 238 -19.51 15.59 0.20
C ILE A 238 -20.14 15.70 -1.20
N LEU A 239 -20.30 14.56 -1.90
CA LEU A 239 -20.92 14.56 -3.23
C LEU A 239 -22.34 15.09 -3.21
N GLN A 240 -23.15 14.71 -2.21
CA GLN A 240 -24.49 15.28 -2.02
C GLN A 240 -24.44 16.80 -1.82
N SER A 241 -23.52 17.28 -0.98
CA SER A 241 -23.35 18.72 -0.74
C SER A 241 -22.97 19.46 -2.02
N MET A 242 -22.07 18.89 -2.84
CA MET A 242 -21.69 19.47 -4.15
C MET A 242 -22.84 19.50 -5.14
N ASN A 243 -23.82 18.61 -5.02
CA ASN A 243 -24.99 18.49 -5.90
C ASN A 243 -26.26 19.11 -5.28
N GLY A 244 -26.12 20.02 -4.33
CA GLY A 244 -27.30 20.74 -3.75
C GLY A 244 -28.08 19.92 -2.74
N GLY A 245 -27.47 18.93 -2.08
CA GLY A 245 -28.05 18.15 -0.99
C GLY A 245 -28.61 16.77 -1.39
N SER A 246 -28.51 16.38 -2.65
CA SER A 246 -28.96 15.08 -3.16
C SER A 246 -27.88 14.41 -4.02
N PHE A 247 -28.03 13.11 -4.27
CA PHE A 247 -27.22 12.45 -5.29
C PHE A 247 -27.63 12.93 -6.69
N ASP A 248 -26.68 12.85 -7.64
CA ASP A 248 -26.98 13.06 -9.06
C ASP A 248 -27.90 11.95 -9.60
N LEU A 249 -28.34 12.10 -10.84
CA LEU A 249 -29.19 11.11 -11.50
C LEU A 249 -28.53 9.71 -11.44
N PRO A 250 -29.30 8.65 -11.15
CA PRO A 250 -28.80 7.28 -11.03
C PRO A 250 -27.96 6.82 -12.21
N ASP A 251 -28.30 7.24 -13.42
CA ASP A 251 -27.60 6.90 -14.67
C ASP A 251 -26.19 7.53 -14.76
N ARG A 252 -25.90 8.56 -13.95
CA ARG A 252 -24.60 9.25 -13.93
C ARG A 252 -23.69 8.79 -12.79
N LEU A 253 -24.25 8.07 -11.82
CA LEU A 253 -23.50 7.55 -10.70
C LEU A 253 -22.55 6.42 -11.13
N PHE A 254 -21.47 6.24 -10.39
CA PHE A 254 -20.56 5.12 -10.59
C PHE A 254 -21.23 3.79 -10.22
N ALA A 255 -21.84 3.14 -11.20
CA ALA A 255 -22.60 1.91 -11.04
C ALA A 255 -21.94 0.68 -11.68
N SER A 256 -20.97 0.86 -12.57
CA SER A 256 -20.26 -0.24 -13.26
C SER A 256 -18.85 0.19 -13.67
N VAL A 257 -17.85 -0.66 -13.40
CA VAL A 257 -16.46 -0.42 -13.81
C VAL A 257 -16.32 -0.44 -15.33
N GLY A 258 -16.89 -1.45 -15.99
CA GLY A 258 -16.83 -1.57 -17.46
C GLY A 258 -17.52 -0.40 -18.17
N HIS A 259 -18.64 0.09 -17.61
CA HIS A 259 -19.31 1.28 -18.15
C HIS A 259 -18.45 2.55 -17.95
N ALA A 260 -17.82 2.70 -16.79
CA ALA A 260 -16.90 3.82 -16.52
C ALA A 260 -15.69 3.81 -17.45
N TRP A 261 -15.11 2.65 -17.74
CA TRP A 261 -14.05 2.48 -18.73
C TRP A 261 -14.50 2.90 -20.11
N THR A 262 -15.60 2.33 -20.59
CA THR A 262 -16.13 2.64 -21.93
C THR A 262 -16.53 4.13 -22.07
N SER A 263 -17.06 4.73 -20.98
CA SER A 263 -17.34 6.17 -20.95
C SER A 263 -16.08 6.99 -21.15
N ALA A 264 -15.03 6.72 -20.37
CA ALA A 264 -13.80 7.48 -20.37
C ALA A 264 -12.92 7.23 -21.62
N SER A 265 -12.88 5.98 -22.14
CA SER A 265 -12.02 5.60 -23.26
C SER A 265 -12.64 5.80 -24.65
N GLU A 266 -13.99 5.71 -24.75
CA GLU A 266 -14.64 5.64 -26.09
C GLU A 266 -15.82 6.60 -26.28
N LYS A 267 -16.76 6.67 -25.32
CA LYS A 267 -18.09 7.26 -25.59
C LYS A 267 -18.26 8.72 -25.22
N SER A 268 -17.76 9.14 -24.06
CA SER A 268 -18.07 10.46 -23.54
C SER A 268 -16.94 11.46 -23.80
N ARG A 269 -17.24 12.57 -24.52
CA ARG A 269 -16.30 13.68 -24.74
C ARG A 269 -15.95 14.44 -23.45
N ALA A 270 -16.81 14.37 -22.45
CA ALA A 270 -16.63 15.03 -21.16
C ALA A 270 -15.98 14.12 -20.11
N ASP A 271 -15.80 12.85 -20.42
CA ASP A 271 -15.21 11.88 -19.47
C ASP A 271 -13.84 11.43 -19.99
N VAL A 272 -12.81 11.89 -19.31
CA VAL A 272 -11.42 11.51 -19.54
C VAL A 272 -10.73 11.12 -18.23
N ARG A 273 -11.54 10.66 -17.25
CA ARG A 273 -11.08 10.35 -15.90
C ARG A 273 -10.02 9.27 -15.89
N GLU A 274 -8.96 9.52 -15.16
CA GLU A 274 -8.05 8.49 -14.68
C GLU A 274 -8.57 7.88 -13.38
N LEU A 275 -7.94 6.82 -12.90
CA LEU A 275 -8.27 6.18 -11.64
C LEU A 275 -7.68 6.94 -10.44
N ILE A 276 -8.16 6.54 -9.27
CA ILE A 276 -7.64 6.94 -7.96
C ILE A 276 -6.97 5.71 -7.31
N PRO A 277 -6.05 5.91 -6.34
CA PRO A 277 -5.33 4.81 -5.70
C PRO A 277 -6.22 3.73 -5.11
N GLU A 278 -7.42 4.09 -4.64
CA GLU A 278 -8.36 3.19 -3.96
C GLU A 278 -8.82 2.02 -4.83
N PHE A 279 -8.77 2.13 -6.15
CA PHE A 279 -9.02 0.99 -7.05
C PHE A 279 -8.05 -0.18 -6.86
N PHE A 280 -6.92 0.06 -6.21
CA PHE A 280 -5.85 -0.91 -6.02
C PHE A 280 -5.74 -1.43 -4.57
N PHE A 281 -6.51 -0.87 -3.61
CA PHE A 281 -6.43 -1.31 -2.22
C PHE A 281 -7.74 -1.27 -1.43
N LEU A 282 -8.82 -0.64 -1.92
CA LEU A 282 -10.07 -0.42 -1.17
C LEU A 282 -11.28 -1.13 -1.81
N PRO A 283 -11.47 -2.45 -1.60
CA PRO A 283 -12.60 -3.18 -2.16
C PRO A 283 -13.97 -2.67 -1.67
N GLU A 284 -14.03 -2.02 -0.52
CA GLU A 284 -15.24 -1.48 0.09
C GLU A 284 -15.89 -0.38 -0.76
N MET A 285 -15.14 0.33 -1.60
CA MET A 285 -15.68 1.35 -2.49
C MET A 285 -16.68 0.82 -3.51
N PHE A 286 -16.67 -0.49 -3.79
CA PHE A 286 -17.57 -1.16 -4.72
C PHE A 286 -18.85 -1.66 -4.02
N ILE A 287 -18.92 -1.60 -2.69
CA ILE A 287 -20.00 -2.17 -1.89
C ILE A 287 -20.80 -1.04 -1.23
N ASN A 288 -22.11 -1.02 -1.42
CA ASN A 288 -23.00 -0.11 -0.70
C ASN A 288 -23.24 -0.63 0.73
N MET A 289 -22.24 -0.46 1.61
CA MET A 289 -22.30 -0.93 3.00
C MET A 289 -23.24 -0.12 3.86
N HIS A 290 -23.42 1.16 3.53
CA HIS A 290 -24.28 2.09 4.27
C HIS A 290 -25.73 2.06 3.82
N GLN A 291 -26.11 1.17 2.87
CA GLN A 291 -27.45 1.04 2.32
C GLN A 291 -28.03 2.38 1.82
N LEU A 292 -27.16 3.20 1.20
CA LEU A 292 -27.56 4.47 0.61
C LEU A 292 -28.53 4.23 -0.55
N ASP A 293 -29.58 5.05 -0.62
CA ASP A 293 -30.48 5.01 -1.75
C ASP A 293 -29.95 5.86 -2.91
N PHE A 294 -29.50 5.22 -3.96
CA PHE A 294 -29.00 5.85 -5.17
C PHE A 294 -30.07 5.99 -6.27
N GLY A 295 -31.28 5.50 -6.01
CA GLY A 295 -32.40 5.54 -6.97
C GLY A 295 -32.31 4.47 -8.06
N THR A 296 -33.22 4.62 -9.05
CA THR A 296 -33.39 3.69 -10.17
C THR A 296 -33.05 4.39 -11.48
N THR A 297 -32.27 3.74 -12.33
CA THR A 297 -31.90 4.25 -13.67
C THR A 297 -33.11 4.38 -14.57
N GLN A 298 -33.01 5.11 -15.68
CA GLN A 298 -34.04 5.20 -16.71
C GLN A 298 -34.40 3.82 -17.30
N ALA A 299 -33.45 2.87 -17.29
CA ALA A 299 -33.69 1.49 -17.72
C ALA A 299 -34.38 0.62 -16.67
N GLY A 300 -34.79 1.16 -15.51
CA GLY A 300 -35.47 0.44 -14.44
C GLY A 300 -34.58 -0.37 -13.51
N THR A 301 -33.25 -0.20 -13.57
CA THR A 301 -32.31 -0.90 -12.72
C THR A 301 -32.01 -0.08 -11.46
N GLN A 302 -32.21 -0.67 -10.28
CA GLN A 302 -31.82 -0.03 -9.02
C GLN A 302 -30.30 0.02 -8.87
N VAL A 303 -29.76 1.20 -8.61
CA VAL A 303 -28.32 1.37 -8.35
C VAL A 303 -28.04 0.97 -6.91
N ASN A 304 -27.11 0.01 -6.72
CA ASN A 304 -26.68 -0.47 -5.41
C ASN A 304 -25.15 -0.67 -5.38
N HIS A 305 -24.65 -1.92 -5.35
CA HIS A 305 -23.24 -2.22 -5.48
C HIS A 305 -22.75 -1.86 -6.89
N VAL A 306 -21.43 -1.66 -7.04
CA VAL A 306 -20.84 -1.47 -8.37
C VAL A 306 -20.79 -2.81 -9.10
N THR A 307 -21.26 -2.82 -10.33
CA THR A 307 -21.14 -3.99 -11.21
C THR A 307 -19.67 -4.14 -11.63
N LEU A 308 -19.10 -5.28 -11.29
CA LEU A 308 -17.73 -5.65 -11.60
C LEU A 308 -17.65 -6.45 -12.91
N PRO A 309 -16.50 -6.49 -13.58
CA PRO A 309 -16.35 -7.30 -14.78
C PRO A 309 -16.53 -8.80 -14.49
N PRO A 310 -16.92 -9.62 -15.50
CA PRO A 310 -17.24 -11.04 -15.30
C PRO A 310 -16.08 -11.83 -14.69
N TRP A 311 -14.83 -11.52 -15.08
CA TRP A 311 -13.65 -12.18 -14.52
C TRP A 311 -13.46 -11.92 -13.02
N ALA A 312 -14.01 -10.84 -12.47
CA ALA A 312 -14.00 -10.56 -11.03
C ALA A 312 -15.12 -11.32 -10.28
N ARG A 313 -16.02 -12.01 -10.99
CA ARG A 313 -17.05 -12.89 -10.41
C ARG A 313 -17.90 -12.22 -9.32
N ASN A 314 -18.13 -10.94 -9.47
CA ASN A 314 -18.86 -10.10 -8.51
C ASN A 314 -18.15 -10.01 -7.11
N ASP A 315 -16.88 -10.32 -7.03
CA ASP A 315 -16.05 -10.23 -5.82
C ASP A 315 -15.14 -9.01 -5.87
N PRO A 316 -15.38 -7.96 -5.05
CA PRO A 316 -14.57 -6.76 -4.99
C PRO A 316 -13.12 -7.02 -4.54
N PHE A 317 -12.90 -8.03 -3.70
CA PHE A 317 -11.55 -8.39 -3.24
C PHE A 317 -10.75 -9.02 -4.37
N LEU A 318 -11.37 -9.91 -5.17
CA LEU A 318 -10.77 -10.47 -6.36
C LEU A 318 -10.48 -9.36 -7.40
N PHE A 319 -11.42 -8.42 -7.59
CA PHE A 319 -11.22 -7.28 -8.49
C PHE A 319 -9.99 -6.46 -8.11
N VAL A 320 -9.89 -6.01 -6.85
CA VAL A 320 -8.77 -5.23 -6.36
C VAL A 320 -7.45 -6.00 -6.47
N GLN A 321 -7.46 -7.28 -6.13
CA GLN A 321 -6.28 -8.12 -6.26
C GLN A 321 -5.79 -8.21 -7.71
N LYS A 322 -6.69 -8.49 -8.66
CA LYS A 322 -6.34 -8.56 -10.09
C LYS A 322 -5.86 -7.21 -10.64
N HIS A 323 -6.44 -6.12 -10.16
CA HIS A 323 -5.98 -4.77 -10.49
C HIS A 323 -4.55 -4.50 -9.99
N ARG A 324 -4.21 -4.93 -8.76
CA ARG A 324 -2.85 -4.84 -8.22
C ARG A 324 -1.88 -5.71 -9.01
N GLU A 325 -2.25 -6.96 -9.29
CA GLU A 325 -1.44 -7.87 -10.11
C GLU A 325 -1.16 -7.26 -11.49
N ALA A 326 -2.17 -6.66 -12.12
CA ALA A 326 -2.02 -5.97 -13.39
C ALA A 326 -1.06 -4.77 -13.29
N LEU A 327 -1.21 -3.93 -12.25
CA LEU A 327 -0.33 -2.77 -12.04
C LEU A 327 1.13 -3.18 -11.86
N GLU A 328 1.41 -4.28 -11.15
CA GLU A 328 2.76 -4.76 -10.89
C GLU A 328 3.29 -5.74 -11.97
N SER A 329 2.52 -5.98 -13.03
CA SER A 329 2.91 -6.87 -14.13
C SER A 329 4.15 -6.36 -14.89
N GLU A 330 4.84 -7.27 -15.60
CA GLU A 330 5.97 -6.90 -16.46
C GLU A 330 5.54 -6.01 -17.63
N HIS A 331 4.32 -6.23 -18.15
CA HIS A 331 3.76 -5.39 -19.21
C HIS A 331 3.64 -3.93 -18.74
N VAL A 332 2.99 -3.70 -17.61
CA VAL A 332 2.86 -2.33 -17.05
C VAL A 332 4.21 -1.76 -16.65
N SER A 333 5.07 -2.56 -16.01
CA SER A 333 6.42 -2.11 -15.64
C SER A 333 7.24 -1.63 -16.84
N ALA A 334 7.07 -2.24 -18.02
CA ALA A 334 7.75 -1.84 -19.25
C ALA A 334 7.20 -0.55 -19.86
N HIS A 335 5.91 -0.22 -19.66
CA HIS A 335 5.22 0.90 -20.32
C HIS A 335 4.81 2.04 -19.37
N LEU A 336 4.93 1.88 -18.05
CA LEU A 336 4.49 2.87 -17.07
C LEU A 336 5.17 4.24 -17.25
N HIS A 337 6.42 4.26 -17.69
CA HIS A 337 7.15 5.50 -17.97
C HIS A 337 6.48 6.36 -19.05
N GLU A 338 5.78 5.76 -20.01
CA GLU A 338 5.05 6.46 -21.08
C GLU A 338 3.85 7.23 -20.50
N TRP A 339 3.11 6.62 -19.56
CA TRP A 339 2.03 7.29 -18.82
C TRP A 339 2.57 8.38 -17.88
N ILE A 340 3.71 8.13 -17.23
CA ILE A 340 4.38 9.15 -16.39
C ILE A 340 4.72 10.37 -17.22
N ASP A 341 5.16 10.20 -18.46
CA ASP A 341 5.45 11.30 -19.38
C ASP A 341 4.21 12.16 -19.70
N LEU A 342 3.03 11.56 -19.76
CA LEU A 342 1.77 12.27 -20.01
C LEU A 342 1.28 13.07 -18.81
N ILE A 343 1.46 12.55 -17.59
CA ILE A 343 0.87 13.14 -16.37
C ILE A 343 1.86 14.02 -15.63
N PHE A 344 3.10 13.56 -15.45
CA PHE A 344 4.13 14.22 -14.66
C PHE A 344 5.35 14.67 -15.49
N GLY A 345 5.43 14.25 -16.74
CA GLY A 345 6.59 14.41 -17.60
C GLY A 345 6.45 15.47 -18.69
N TYR A 346 7.32 15.38 -19.66
CA TYR A 346 7.48 16.37 -20.72
C TYR A 346 6.27 16.50 -21.64
N LYS A 347 5.42 15.45 -21.76
CA LYS A 347 4.18 15.46 -22.53
C LYS A 347 2.98 16.09 -21.79
N SER A 348 3.20 16.66 -20.59
CA SER A 348 2.11 17.31 -19.84
C SER A 348 1.90 18.78 -20.20
N ARG A 349 2.86 19.41 -20.84
CA ARG A 349 2.83 20.83 -21.23
C ARG A 349 3.61 21.12 -22.53
N GLY A 350 3.29 22.25 -23.17
CA GLY A 350 4.02 22.74 -24.32
C GLY A 350 3.77 21.97 -25.62
N PRO A 351 4.67 22.08 -26.61
CA PRO A 351 4.50 21.47 -27.93
C PRO A 351 4.35 19.95 -27.89
N GLU A 352 5.04 19.30 -26.96
CA GLU A 352 4.98 17.84 -26.77
C GLU A 352 3.61 17.37 -26.27
N ALA A 353 2.93 18.20 -25.46
CA ALA A 353 1.56 17.92 -25.04
C ALA A 353 0.57 18.06 -26.21
N VAL A 354 0.79 19.02 -27.11
CA VAL A 354 -0.01 19.15 -28.33
C VAL A 354 0.17 17.94 -29.21
N ALA A 355 1.41 17.53 -29.47
CA ALA A 355 1.73 16.34 -30.26
C ALA A 355 1.19 15.04 -29.68
N ALA A 356 1.00 15.00 -28.36
CA ALA A 356 0.45 13.84 -27.65
C ALA A 356 -1.08 13.93 -27.45
N THR A 357 -1.78 14.91 -28.03
CA THR A 357 -3.22 15.19 -27.82
C THR A 357 -3.56 15.27 -26.32
N ASN A 358 -2.72 15.97 -25.53
CA ASN A 358 -2.78 15.96 -24.05
C ASN A 358 -2.90 17.38 -23.44
N VAL A 359 -3.52 18.33 -24.15
CA VAL A 359 -3.72 19.70 -23.66
C VAL A 359 -5.11 19.82 -23.03
N PHE A 360 -5.16 20.26 -21.77
CA PHE A 360 -6.38 20.51 -21.01
C PHE A 360 -6.78 21.98 -21.10
N HIS A 361 -8.01 22.27 -20.63
CA HIS A 361 -8.50 23.65 -20.57
C HIS A 361 -7.50 24.53 -19.79
N PRO A 362 -7.22 25.77 -20.24
CA PRO A 362 -6.21 26.64 -19.63
C PRO A 362 -6.33 26.79 -18.12
N MET A 363 -7.55 26.89 -17.59
CA MET A 363 -7.83 27.00 -16.16
C MET A 363 -7.35 25.82 -15.31
N SER A 364 -6.97 24.71 -15.93
CA SER A 364 -6.39 23.54 -15.21
C SER A 364 -4.90 23.71 -14.90
N TYR A 365 -4.24 24.71 -15.46
CA TYR A 365 -2.81 24.95 -15.27
C TYR A 365 -2.56 26.05 -14.23
N ALA A 366 -1.59 25.83 -13.34
CA ALA A 366 -1.31 26.73 -12.22
C ALA A 366 -0.96 28.17 -12.61
N ASP A 367 -0.41 28.36 -13.82
CA ASP A 367 0.05 29.67 -14.29
C ASP A 367 -1.03 30.47 -15.06
N SER A 368 -2.24 29.90 -15.20
CA SER A 368 -3.31 30.45 -16.01
C SER A 368 -4.11 31.56 -15.34
N VAL A 369 -4.17 31.58 -14.00
CA VAL A 369 -4.99 32.53 -13.22
C VAL A 369 -4.19 33.05 -12.03
N ASP A 370 -4.00 34.34 -11.99
CA ASP A 370 -3.51 35.03 -10.79
C ASP A 370 -4.69 35.43 -9.90
N LEU A 371 -5.10 34.54 -8.98
CA LEU A 371 -6.17 34.82 -8.04
C LEU A 371 -5.81 35.94 -7.05
N GLU A 372 -4.54 36.22 -6.82
CA GLU A 372 -4.10 37.27 -5.88
C GLU A 372 -4.17 38.66 -6.55
N GLY A 373 -4.04 38.73 -7.86
CA GLY A 373 -4.20 39.98 -8.62
C GLY A 373 -5.65 40.42 -8.86
N ILE A 374 -6.64 39.59 -8.45
CA ILE A 374 -8.06 39.96 -8.58
C ILE A 374 -8.49 40.77 -7.33
N ASP A 375 -8.81 42.07 -7.54
CA ASP A 375 -9.20 42.99 -6.45
C ASP A 375 -10.58 42.65 -5.84
N SER A 376 -11.55 42.30 -6.69
CA SER A 376 -12.91 41.98 -6.29
C SER A 376 -12.98 40.60 -5.55
N ALA A 377 -13.45 40.60 -4.33
CA ALA A 377 -13.65 39.37 -3.58
C ALA A 377 -14.64 38.40 -4.25
N LEU A 378 -15.69 38.92 -4.88
CA LEU A 378 -16.69 38.15 -5.59
C LEU A 378 -16.10 37.47 -6.85
N GLU A 379 -15.33 38.25 -7.65
CA GLU A 379 -14.66 37.76 -8.85
C GLU A 379 -13.60 36.72 -8.49
N ARG A 380 -12.83 36.95 -7.40
CA ARG A 380 -11.85 36.00 -6.90
C ARG A 380 -12.51 34.69 -6.48
N GLN A 381 -13.65 34.77 -5.78
CA GLN A 381 -14.42 33.58 -5.39
C GLN A 381 -14.96 32.84 -6.62
N ALA A 382 -15.49 33.55 -7.60
CA ALA A 382 -15.96 32.97 -8.87
C ALA A 382 -14.82 32.26 -9.62
N ALA A 383 -13.65 32.90 -9.74
CA ALA A 383 -12.47 32.30 -10.37
C ALA A 383 -11.97 31.07 -9.61
N ALA A 384 -11.94 31.12 -8.28
CA ALA A 384 -11.58 29.97 -7.45
C ALA A 384 -12.56 28.79 -7.64
N GLN A 385 -13.87 29.06 -7.78
CA GLN A 385 -14.88 28.04 -8.06
C GLN A 385 -14.69 27.43 -9.46
N VAL A 386 -14.30 28.21 -10.44
CA VAL A 386 -13.98 27.72 -11.79
C VAL A 386 -12.77 26.77 -11.73
N VAL A 387 -11.66 27.16 -11.07
CA VAL A 387 -10.48 26.31 -10.89
C VAL A 387 -10.84 25.00 -10.18
N HIS A 388 -11.69 25.07 -9.14
CA HIS A 388 -12.17 23.90 -8.42
C HIS A 388 -12.91 22.93 -9.36
N ASN A 389 -13.75 23.43 -10.25
CA ASN A 389 -14.59 22.61 -11.13
C ASN A 389 -13.82 21.99 -12.29
N PHE A 390 -12.84 22.71 -12.85
CA PHE A 390 -12.06 22.23 -14.00
C PHE A 390 -11.02 21.17 -13.62
N GLY A 391 -10.60 21.10 -12.36
CA GLY A 391 -9.49 20.27 -11.90
C GLY A 391 -8.13 20.92 -12.19
N GLN A 392 -7.09 20.41 -11.56
CA GLN A 392 -5.75 20.99 -11.59
C GLN A 392 -4.73 19.99 -12.09
N THR A 393 -3.91 20.37 -13.07
CA THR A 393 -2.80 19.55 -13.54
C THR A 393 -1.69 19.48 -12.50
N PRO A 394 -1.04 18.31 -12.31
CA PRO A 394 0.12 18.18 -11.43
C PRO A 394 1.26 19.11 -11.86
N THR A 395 2.14 19.42 -10.92
CA THR A 395 3.42 20.06 -11.26
C THR A 395 4.23 19.13 -12.15
N GLN A 396 4.74 19.64 -13.28
CA GLN A 396 5.63 18.89 -14.15
C GLN A 396 6.95 18.57 -13.42
N LEU A 397 7.31 17.29 -13.35
CA LEU A 397 8.49 16.81 -12.66
C LEU A 397 9.67 16.57 -13.63
N PHE A 398 9.38 16.16 -14.86
CA PHE A 398 10.37 15.78 -15.86
C PHE A 398 10.21 16.60 -17.13
N SER A 399 11.33 17.13 -17.62
CA SER A 399 11.40 17.89 -18.88
C SER A 399 11.88 17.05 -20.07
N ARG A 400 12.26 15.79 -19.81
CA ARG A 400 12.74 14.80 -20.77
C ARG A 400 11.97 13.50 -20.60
N PRO A 401 12.04 12.58 -21.59
CA PRO A 401 11.43 11.28 -21.46
C PRO A 401 11.87 10.56 -20.16
N HIS A 402 10.91 10.04 -19.42
CA HIS A 402 11.16 9.29 -18.21
C HIS A 402 11.90 7.97 -18.56
N PRO A 403 12.95 7.59 -17.82
CA PRO A 403 13.67 6.36 -18.09
C PRO A 403 12.76 5.13 -17.91
N PRO A 404 12.82 4.14 -18.83
CA PRO A 404 12.04 2.92 -18.70
C PRO A 404 12.54 2.07 -17.52
N ARG A 405 11.68 1.22 -17.01
CA ARG A 405 12.07 0.18 -16.06
C ARG A 405 12.69 -0.98 -16.83
N PRO A 406 13.92 -1.41 -16.52
CA PRO A 406 14.53 -2.55 -17.18
C PRO A 406 13.67 -3.81 -17.01
N PRO A 407 13.53 -4.64 -18.05
CA PRO A 407 12.86 -5.92 -17.90
C PRO A 407 13.53 -6.72 -16.78
N ARG A 408 12.73 -7.50 -16.06
CA ARG A 408 13.28 -8.44 -15.08
C ARG A 408 14.25 -9.36 -15.81
N ALA A 409 15.48 -9.50 -15.30
CA ALA A 409 16.38 -10.50 -15.81
C ALA A 409 15.60 -11.83 -15.82
N GLN A 410 15.36 -12.38 -17.01
CA GLN A 410 14.65 -13.64 -17.08
C GLN A 410 15.47 -14.64 -16.27
N PRO A 411 14.89 -15.28 -15.26
CA PRO A 411 15.57 -16.41 -14.65
C PRO A 411 15.85 -17.42 -15.77
N GLU A 412 17.01 -18.04 -15.68
CA GLU A 412 17.32 -19.19 -16.57
C GLU A 412 16.07 -20.09 -16.69
N PRO A 413 15.72 -20.62 -17.86
CA PRO A 413 14.44 -21.30 -18.09
C PRO A 413 14.08 -22.37 -17.06
N TRP A 414 15.08 -22.96 -16.41
CA TRP A 414 14.93 -23.92 -15.32
C TRP A 414 14.84 -23.29 -13.91
N GLN A 415 15.18 -21.99 -13.74
CA GLN A 415 14.91 -21.20 -12.52
C GLN A 415 13.46 -20.65 -12.50
N ALA A 416 12.79 -20.66 -13.65
CA ALA A 416 11.37 -20.33 -13.75
C ALA A 416 10.47 -21.46 -13.21
N THR A 417 11.01 -22.62 -12.85
CA THR A 417 10.26 -23.68 -12.19
C THR A 417 10.04 -23.34 -10.74
N ASP A 418 8.92 -22.78 -10.52
CA ASP A 418 8.38 -22.47 -9.24
C ASP A 418 8.12 -23.74 -8.45
N LEU A 419 8.60 -23.72 -7.22
CA LEU A 419 8.39 -24.75 -6.23
C LEU A 419 6.91 -25.13 -6.08
N LEU A 420 6.03 -24.15 -6.25
CA LEU A 420 4.58 -24.29 -6.13
C LEU A 420 3.89 -24.78 -7.41
N LEU A 421 4.54 -24.66 -8.57
CA LEU A 421 4.01 -25.22 -9.83
C LEU A 421 4.28 -26.74 -9.97
N TYR A 422 5.39 -27.20 -9.40
CA TYR A 422 5.83 -28.59 -9.52
C TYR A 422 6.20 -29.22 -8.17
N PRO A 423 5.32 -29.16 -7.16
CA PRO A 423 5.64 -29.62 -5.81
C PRO A 423 5.95 -31.11 -5.72
N SER A 424 5.49 -31.91 -6.71
CA SER A 424 5.81 -33.34 -6.80
C SER A 424 7.28 -33.65 -7.13
N TYR A 425 8.03 -32.66 -7.64
CA TYR A 425 9.45 -32.81 -7.98
C TYR A 425 10.40 -32.29 -6.90
N LEU A 426 9.87 -31.89 -5.75
CA LEU A 426 10.68 -31.39 -4.64
C LEU A 426 11.55 -32.49 -4.05
N LEU A 427 12.84 -32.22 -3.93
CA LEU A 427 13.78 -33.05 -3.20
C LEU A 427 14.03 -32.46 -1.82
N GLN A 428 13.92 -33.30 -0.81
CA GLN A 428 14.29 -32.99 0.56
C GLN A 428 15.77 -33.24 0.79
N SER A 429 16.49 -32.27 1.29
CA SER A 429 17.86 -32.40 1.81
C SER A 429 17.92 -31.94 3.25
N VAL A 430 18.79 -32.57 4.04
CA VAL A 430 19.05 -32.18 5.43
C VAL A 430 20.27 -31.27 5.44
N LEU A 431 20.13 -30.08 6.03
CA LEU A 431 21.28 -29.22 6.29
C LEU A 431 21.95 -29.68 7.58
N PRO A 432 23.25 -29.99 7.54
CA PRO A 432 24.00 -30.23 8.76
C PRO A 432 24.06 -28.91 9.56
N MET A 433 23.42 -28.91 10.71
CA MET A 433 23.39 -27.74 11.60
C MET A 433 24.35 -28.00 12.77
N THR A 434 25.12 -26.97 13.10
CA THR A 434 26.00 -26.96 14.30
C THR A 434 25.30 -26.38 15.52
N VAL A 435 23.99 -26.23 15.48
CA VAL A 435 23.17 -25.58 16.53
C VAL A 435 22.96 -26.53 17.71
N ALA A 436 22.88 -25.95 18.90
CA ALA A 436 22.53 -26.66 20.12
C ALA A 436 21.21 -27.46 19.98
N PRO A 437 21.10 -28.65 20.55
CA PRO A 437 19.93 -29.51 20.41
C PRO A 437 18.70 -28.82 21.01
N GLY A 438 17.71 -28.54 20.15
CA GLY A 438 16.42 -27.94 20.55
C GLY A 438 15.55 -27.59 19.36
N PRO A 439 14.23 -27.40 19.60
CA PRO A 439 13.30 -27.05 18.51
C PRO A 439 13.71 -25.78 17.77
N VAL A 440 13.75 -25.84 16.45
CA VAL A 440 13.98 -24.68 15.60
C VAL A 440 12.70 -23.83 15.56
N ALA A 441 12.78 -22.57 15.99
CA ALA A 441 11.61 -21.71 16.04
C ALA A 441 11.69 -20.51 15.10
N HIS A 442 12.89 -20.07 14.74
CA HIS A 442 13.10 -18.97 13.84
C HIS A 442 14.16 -19.31 12.79
N MET A 443 13.91 -18.91 11.56
CA MET A 443 14.86 -19.03 10.45
C MET A 443 14.93 -17.72 9.69
N ILE A 444 16.14 -17.28 9.37
CA ILE A 444 16.39 -16.08 8.59
C ILE A 444 17.49 -16.38 7.58
N GLY A 445 17.26 -16.01 6.33
CA GLY A 445 18.24 -16.19 5.25
C GLY A 445 19.17 -14.99 5.13
N LEU A 446 20.47 -15.26 5.09
CA LEU A 446 21.49 -14.35 4.57
C LEU A 446 21.70 -14.62 3.08
N PRO A 447 22.33 -13.69 2.31
CA PRO A 447 22.56 -13.90 0.87
C PRO A 447 23.29 -15.22 0.54
N GLU A 448 24.13 -15.72 1.45
CA GLU A 448 24.92 -16.93 1.24
C GLU A 448 24.71 -18.01 2.32
N SER A 449 23.85 -17.77 3.32
CA SER A 449 23.68 -18.69 4.45
C SER A 449 22.28 -18.63 5.03
N LEU A 450 21.90 -19.65 5.80
CA LEU A 450 20.64 -19.73 6.55
C LEU A 450 20.97 -19.77 8.04
N CYS A 451 20.47 -18.81 8.81
CA CYS A 451 20.49 -18.84 10.25
C CYS A 451 19.23 -19.46 10.82
N ALA A 452 19.37 -20.43 11.70
CA ALA A 452 18.26 -21.02 12.44
C ALA A 452 18.49 -20.86 13.94
N SER A 453 17.45 -20.59 14.70
CA SER A 453 17.54 -20.42 16.14
C SER A 453 16.41 -21.13 16.89
N THR A 454 16.63 -21.37 18.18
CA THR A 454 15.65 -21.93 19.09
C THR A 454 14.55 -20.90 19.42
N ARG A 455 13.49 -21.35 20.10
CA ARG A 455 12.28 -20.56 20.36
C ARG A 455 12.54 -19.20 21.01
N ASP A 456 13.53 -19.12 21.87
CA ASP A 456 13.76 -17.96 22.74
C ASP A 456 14.91 -17.07 22.23
N LYS A 457 15.37 -17.26 20.99
CA LYS A 457 16.48 -16.52 20.40
C LYS A 457 16.16 -16.10 18.96
N ILE A 458 16.31 -14.82 18.63
CA ILE A 458 16.12 -14.27 17.29
C ILE A 458 17.40 -13.55 16.85
N HIS A 459 17.92 -13.89 15.68
CA HIS A 459 19.11 -13.24 15.13
C HIS A 459 18.78 -11.91 14.44
N LEU A 460 19.64 -10.90 14.64
CA LEU A 460 19.64 -9.61 13.95
C LEU A 460 20.78 -9.59 12.92
N LEU A 461 20.44 -9.77 11.66
CA LEU A 461 21.44 -9.95 10.59
C LEU A 461 22.33 -8.74 10.36
N ASP A 462 21.75 -7.53 10.42
CA ASP A 462 22.47 -6.29 10.11
C ASP A 462 23.48 -5.88 11.19
N ALA A 463 23.42 -6.48 12.37
CA ALA A 463 24.22 -6.09 13.52
C ALA A 463 25.12 -7.21 14.08
N ASN A 464 25.09 -8.41 13.51
CA ASN A 464 25.71 -9.61 14.08
C ASN A 464 25.36 -9.86 15.55
N LEU A 465 24.12 -9.54 15.91
CA LEU A 465 23.57 -9.68 17.26
C LEU A 465 22.43 -10.67 17.28
N SER A 466 22.12 -11.19 18.45
CA SER A 466 20.90 -11.95 18.70
C SER A 466 20.17 -11.43 19.92
N LEU A 467 18.83 -11.44 19.87
CA LEU A 467 17.98 -11.17 21.01
C LEU A 467 17.48 -12.49 21.59
N SER A 468 17.56 -12.62 22.90
CA SER A 468 17.02 -13.75 23.64
C SER A 468 16.01 -13.29 24.69
N PHE A 469 14.93 -14.07 24.87
CA PHE A 469 13.82 -13.79 25.80
C PHE A 469 13.34 -15.07 26.49
N GLY A 470 12.31 -14.97 27.32
CA GLY A 470 11.73 -16.13 28.02
C GLY A 470 12.38 -16.43 29.35
N TYR A 471 13.23 -15.57 29.87
CA TYR A 471 13.86 -15.67 31.18
C TYR A 471 12.86 -15.47 32.32
N VAL A 472 13.16 -16.03 33.48
CA VAL A 472 12.30 -15.92 34.67
C VAL A 472 12.16 -14.47 35.17
N ASP A 473 13.17 -13.63 34.93
CA ASP A 473 13.21 -12.22 35.26
C ASP A 473 12.50 -11.33 34.22
N ASN A 474 11.89 -11.93 33.19
CA ASN A 474 11.24 -11.27 32.09
C ASN A 474 12.16 -10.27 31.37
N SER A 475 13.48 -10.52 31.37
CA SER A 475 14.45 -9.72 30.63
C SER A 475 14.50 -10.10 29.16
N VAL A 476 14.87 -9.11 28.32
CA VAL A 476 15.33 -9.31 26.94
C VAL A 476 16.81 -9.03 26.90
N ARG A 477 17.59 -9.96 26.36
CA ARG A 477 19.05 -9.93 26.38
C ARG A 477 19.61 -9.93 24.97
N PHE A 478 20.65 -9.11 24.75
CA PHE A 478 21.39 -9.03 23.50
C PHE A 478 22.72 -9.79 23.66
N PHE A 479 22.97 -10.67 22.70
CA PHE A 479 24.23 -11.41 22.60
C PHE A 479 24.91 -11.10 21.28
N ASP A 480 26.23 -11.10 21.29
CA ASP A 480 27.04 -11.03 20.07
C ASP A 480 27.19 -12.40 19.40
N HIS A 481 28.06 -12.48 18.38
CA HIS A 481 28.35 -13.70 17.64
C HIS A 481 29.18 -14.73 18.44
N GLU A 482 29.80 -14.32 19.56
CA GLU A 482 30.53 -15.19 20.49
C GLU A 482 29.65 -15.65 21.65
N ASP A 483 28.35 -15.32 21.64
CA ASP A 483 27.37 -15.55 22.71
C ASP A 483 27.69 -14.78 24.02
N ASP A 484 28.47 -13.69 23.92
CA ASP A 484 28.70 -12.78 25.04
C ASP A 484 27.55 -11.78 25.19
N LEU A 485 27.14 -11.51 26.43
CA LEU A 485 26.08 -10.56 26.77
C LEU A 485 26.54 -9.12 26.52
N VAL A 486 25.93 -8.45 25.56
CA VAL A 486 26.27 -7.07 25.18
C VAL A 486 25.37 -6.05 25.89
N ALA A 487 24.07 -6.34 25.99
CA ALA A 487 23.09 -5.46 26.62
C ALA A 487 21.91 -6.25 27.13
N MET A 488 21.15 -5.65 28.05
CA MET A 488 19.97 -6.28 28.66
C MET A 488 18.94 -5.22 29.00
N LEU A 489 17.67 -5.52 28.71
CA LEU A 489 16.50 -4.81 29.25
C LEU A 489 15.90 -5.66 30.35
N GLU A 490 16.02 -5.21 31.60
CA GLU A 490 15.40 -5.86 32.76
C GLU A 490 13.89 -5.56 32.76
N HIS A 491 13.10 -6.55 33.19
CA HIS A 491 11.65 -6.40 33.36
C HIS A 491 10.94 -5.85 32.11
N ALA A 492 11.27 -6.37 30.94
CA ALA A 492 10.66 -5.95 29.69
C ALA A 492 9.14 -6.20 29.64
N SER A 493 8.62 -7.08 30.49
CA SER A 493 7.19 -7.34 30.68
C SER A 493 6.88 -7.66 32.14
N VAL A 494 5.64 -7.44 32.56
CA VAL A 494 5.15 -7.87 33.87
C VAL A 494 4.91 -9.39 33.89
N GLY A 495 4.23 -9.89 32.85
CA GLY A 495 4.05 -11.32 32.62
C GLY A 495 5.24 -11.95 31.90
N ARG A 496 5.29 -13.30 31.88
CA ARG A 496 6.31 -14.03 31.12
C ARG A 496 6.14 -13.77 29.64
N ILE A 497 7.24 -13.42 28.96
CA ILE A 497 7.26 -13.23 27.51
C ILE A 497 7.06 -14.58 26.83
N SER A 498 6.01 -14.69 26.05
CA SER A 498 5.58 -15.91 25.33
C SER A 498 5.96 -15.91 23.86
N CYS A 499 6.01 -14.73 23.22
CA CYS A 499 6.37 -14.58 21.83
C CYS A 499 6.99 -13.20 21.58
N MET A 500 7.81 -13.13 20.53
CA MET A 500 8.47 -11.91 20.09
C MET A 500 8.56 -11.90 18.57
N VAL A 501 8.38 -10.74 17.96
CA VAL A 501 8.71 -10.49 16.55
C VAL A 501 9.47 -9.18 16.42
N ILE A 502 10.47 -9.17 15.54
CA ILE A 502 11.31 -8.02 15.27
C ILE A 502 11.03 -7.54 13.84
N LEU A 503 10.79 -6.25 13.71
CA LEU A 503 10.49 -5.61 12.45
C LEU A 503 11.34 -4.34 12.31
N ARG A 504 12.43 -4.41 11.53
CA ARG A 504 13.40 -3.31 11.38
C ARG A 504 13.85 -2.75 12.74
N ASP A 505 13.28 -1.60 13.14
CA ASP A 505 13.56 -0.85 14.36
C ASP A 505 12.49 -1.01 15.46
N VAL A 506 11.53 -1.94 15.28
CA VAL A 506 10.44 -2.18 16.23
C VAL A 506 10.47 -3.63 16.72
N VAL A 507 10.36 -3.81 18.02
CA VAL A 507 10.18 -5.12 18.67
C VAL A 507 8.79 -5.17 19.27
N VAL A 508 8.06 -6.23 18.95
CA VAL A 508 6.73 -6.54 19.51
C VAL A 508 6.87 -7.74 20.44
N LEU A 509 6.47 -7.58 21.68
CA LEU A 509 6.47 -8.63 22.69
C LEU A 509 5.04 -8.98 23.08
N GLY A 510 4.72 -10.24 23.14
CA GLY A 510 3.50 -10.75 23.77
C GLY A 510 3.82 -11.47 25.06
N SER A 511 2.98 -11.33 26.09
CA SER A 511 3.17 -11.95 27.38
C SER A 511 1.93 -12.72 27.87
N ASP A 512 2.14 -13.61 28.82
CA ASP A 512 1.12 -14.53 29.36
C ASP A 512 0.04 -13.82 30.20
N ASP A 513 0.27 -12.55 30.58
CA ASP A 513 -0.72 -11.67 31.22
C ASP A 513 -1.67 -10.97 30.23
N GLY A 514 -1.55 -11.22 28.93
CA GLY A 514 -2.38 -10.64 27.89
C GLY A 514 -1.88 -9.27 27.38
N MET A 515 -0.75 -8.78 27.87
CA MET A 515 -0.17 -7.53 27.42
C MET A 515 0.65 -7.73 26.14
N THR A 516 0.51 -6.77 25.22
CA THR A 516 1.41 -6.62 24.08
C THR A 516 2.24 -5.36 24.28
N GLN A 517 3.55 -5.45 24.14
CA GLN A 517 4.45 -4.32 24.35
C GLN A 517 5.24 -4.02 23.08
N LEU A 518 5.43 -2.72 22.81
CA LEU A 518 6.20 -2.21 21.69
C LEU A 518 7.45 -1.50 22.18
N TYR A 519 8.57 -1.84 21.58
CA TYR A 519 9.87 -1.20 21.82
C TYR A 519 10.46 -0.69 20.53
N ALA A 520 11.17 0.43 20.60
CA ALA A 520 12.10 0.85 19.57
C ALA A 520 13.44 0.16 19.79
N LEU A 521 13.98 -0.43 18.74
CA LEU A 521 15.30 -1.06 18.71
C LEU A 521 16.32 -0.06 18.19
N HIS A 522 17.31 0.26 18.98
CA HIS A 522 18.40 1.16 18.60
C HIS A 522 19.67 0.38 18.34
N LEU A 523 20.31 0.63 17.19
CA LEU A 523 21.61 0.08 16.78
C LEU A 523 22.49 1.25 16.31
N PRO A 524 23.83 1.18 16.40
CA PRO A 524 24.67 0.05 16.78
C PRO A 524 24.83 -0.17 18.29
N ASN A 525 24.43 0.78 19.15
CA ASN A 525 24.44 0.59 20.60
C ASN A 525 23.14 -0.13 21.01
N PRO A 526 23.13 -1.47 21.17
CA PRO A 526 21.91 -2.24 21.28
C PRO A 526 21.19 -1.91 22.59
N HIS A 527 20.01 -1.30 22.47
CA HIS A 527 19.07 -1.12 23.57
C HIS A 527 17.62 -1.03 23.05
N LEU A 528 16.69 -1.32 23.92
CA LEU A 528 15.26 -1.20 23.68
C LEU A 528 14.70 -0.01 24.45
N GLU A 529 14.01 0.87 23.73
CA GLU A 529 13.26 1.99 24.33
C GLU A 529 11.77 1.69 24.24
N THR A 530 11.06 1.84 25.38
CA THR A 530 9.62 1.59 25.43
C THR A 530 8.86 2.58 24.56
N ARG A 531 8.10 2.09 23.57
CA ARG A 531 7.19 2.91 22.75
C ARG A 531 5.78 2.94 23.33
N ALA A 532 5.21 1.76 23.63
CA ALA A 532 3.86 1.64 24.16
C ALA A 532 3.61 0.28 24.81
N ALA A 533 2.71 0.28 25.77
CA ALA A 533 2.03 -0.91 26.26
C ALA A 533 0.61 -0.94 25.68
N LEU A 534 0.24 -2.05 25.07
CA LEU A 534 -0.99 -2.23 24.31
C LEU A 534 -1.90 -3.24 25.02
N PRO A 535 -2.80 -2.78 25.90
CA PRO A 535 -3.78 -3.66 26.52
C PRO A 535 -4.91 -3.99 25.54
N GLY A 536 -5.41 -5.22 25.56
CA GLY A 536 -6.53 -5.61 24.69
C GLY A 536 -6.95 -7.07 24.85
N HIS A 537 -5.99 -7.98 24.95
CA HIS A 537 -6.30 -9.38 25.23
C HIS A 537 -6.71 -9.59 26.69
N THR A 538 -7.63 -10.54 26.91
CA THR A 538 -8.12 -10.91 28.24
C THR A 538 -7.47 -12.17 28.80
N ALA A 539 -6.61 -12.82 28.02
CA ALA A 539 -5.79 -13.97 28.40
C ALA A 539 -4.43 -13.88 27.71
N GLY A 540 -3.52 -14.77 28.05
CA GLY A 540 -2.13 -14.75 27.56
C GLY A 540 -2.02 -14.69 26.03
N VAL A 541 -1.12 -13.86 25.55
CA VAL A 541 -0.74 -13.80 24.13
C VAL A 541 0.11 -15.03 23.83
N LEU A 542 -0.22 -15.81 22.80
CA LEU A 542 0.44 -17.04 22.44
C LEU A 542 1.37 -16.94 21.24
N CYS A 543 1.04 -16.05 20.31
CA CYS A 543 1.77 -15.85 19.07
C CYS A 543 1.63 -14.41 18.56
N CYS A 544 2.61 -13.97 17.79
CA CYS A 544 2.61 -12.65 17.15
C CYS A 544 3.27 -12.70 15.77
N ALA A 545 2.83 -11.82 14.90
CA ALA A 545 3.42 -11.55 13.60
C ALA A 545 3.36 -10.05 13.31
N ALA A 546 4.24 -9.53 12.46
CA ALA A 546 4.24 -8.12 12.10
C ALA A 546 4.58 -7.93 10.61
N SER A 547 4.10 -6.83 10.04
CA SER A 547 4.33 -6.44 8.65
C SER A 547 4.83 -4.99 8.59
N SER A 548 5.99 -4.80 7.93
CA SER A 548 6.53 -3.46 7.67
C SER A 548 5.78 -2.75 6.55
N THR A 549 5.33 -3.49 5.56
CA THR A 549 4.58 -2.96 4.42
C THR A 549 3.27 -2.31 4.86
N TRP A 550 2.58 -2.94 5.80
CA TRP A 550 1.30 -2.47 6.32
C TRP A 550 1.42 -1.72 7.66
N SER A 551 2.63 -1.68 8.25
CA SER A 551 2.89 -1.07 9.56
C SER A 551 1.93 -1.57 10.64
N ILE A 552 1.66 -2.87 10.66
CA ILE A 552 0.81 -3.53 11.66
C ILE A 552 1.53 -4.66 12.37
N ALA A 553 1.08 -4.93 13.60
CA ALA A 553 1.31 -6.20 14.28
C ALA A 553 -0.01 -6.92 14.49
N VAL A 554 0.06 -8.24 14.55
CA VAL A 554 -1.07 -9.12 14.83
C VAL A 554 -0.68 -10.05 15.96
N THR A 555 -1.54 -10.16 16.95
CA THR A 555 -1.36 -11.03 18.10
C THR A 555 -2.52 -12.01 18.23
N GLY A 556 -2.20 -13.26 18.52
CA GLY A 556 -3.18 -14.30 18.81
C GLY A 556 -3.09 -14.73 20.27
N SER A 557 -4.21 -14.96 20.92
CA SER A 557 -4.30 -15.19 22.36
C SER A 557 -5.10 -16.43 22.74
N ALA A 558 -4.89 -16.84 23.99
CA ALA A 558 -5.70 -17.83 24.66
C ALA A 558 -7.14 -17.38 24.92
N ASP A 559 -7.46 -16.10 24.71
CA ASP A 559 -8.82 -15.55 24.77
C ASP A 559 -9.64 -15.80 23.50
N HIS A 560 -9.12 -16.63 22.58
CA HIS A 560 -9.73 -17.01 21.31
C HIS A 560 -9.85 -15.85 20.29
N SER A 561 -9.10 -14.78 20.48
CA SER A 561 -9.14 -13.64 19.58
C SER A 561 -7.81 -13.34 18.92
N VAL A 562 -7.90 -12.70 17.78
CA VAL A 562 -6.76 -12.09 17.09
C VAL A 562 -6.93 -10.58 17.14
N ILE A 563 -5.91 -9.86 17.59
CA ILE A 563 -5.93 -8.39 17.60
C ILE A 563 -4.93 -7.85 16.58
N VAL A 564 -5.37 -6.86 15.85
CA VAL A 564 -4.56 -6.06 14.91
C VAL A 564 -4.19 -4.74 15.58
N TRP A 565 -2.92 -4.41 15.55
CA TRP A 565 -2.34 -3.21 16.14
C TRP A 565 -1.70 -2.33 15.08
N ASP A 566 -1.89 -1.02 15.17
CA ASP A 566 -1.20 -0.01 14.37
C ASP A 566 0.17 0.31 15.01
N LEU A 567 1.25 -0.05 14.33
CA LEU A 567 2.62 0.17 14.83
C LEU A 567 3.06 1.63 14.77
N ASN A 568 2.50 2.43 13.86
CA ASN A 568 2.82 3.85 13.75
C ASN A 568 2.20 4.65 14.90
N ARG A 569 0.92 4.37 15.19
CA ARG A 569 0.15 5.08 16.23
C ARG A 569 0.18 4.38 17.58
N CYS A 570 0.79 3.22 17.65
CA CYS A 570 0.88 2.38 18.86
C CYS A 570 -0.49 2.18 19.52
N ARG A 571 -1.48 1.71 18.76
CA ARG A 571 -2.85 1.57 19.25
C ARG A 571 -3.59 0.37 18.67
N PHE A 572 -4.66 0.00 19.34
CA PHE A 572 -5.63 -0.97 18.88
C PHE A 572 -6.30 -0.53 17.56
N VAL A 573 -6.38 -1.44 16.60
CA VAL A 573 -7.13 -1.25 15.35
C VAL A 573 -8.41 -2.05 15.40
N ARG A 574 -8.31 -3.38 15.62
CA ARG A 574 -9.44 -4.28 15.48
C ARG A 574 -9.20 -5.59 16.23
N GLN A 575 -10.28 -6.20 16.68
CA GLN A 575 -10.31 -7.56 17.20
C GLN A 575 -11.12 -8.46 16.28
N LEU A 576 -10.59 -9.63 15.94
CA LEU A 576 -11.21 -10.68 15.16
C LEU A 576 -11.61 -11.81 16.11
N LYS A 577 -12.90 -12.15 16.20
CA LYS A 577 -13.49 -13.00 17.25
C LYS A 577 -14.18 -14.28 16.73
N GLU A 578 -14.01 -14.63 15.47
CA GLU A 578 -14.65 -15.82 14.91
C GLU A 578 -14.14 -17.16 15.49
N PRO A 579 -12.84 -17.30 15.90
CA PRO A 579 -12.35 -18.54 16.49
C PRO A 579 -12.99 -18.88 17.85
N ASP A 580 -13.21 -20.15 18.09
CA ASP A 580 -13.78 -20.71 19.34
C ASP A 580 -12.74 -21.43 20.21
N GLN A 581 -11.48 -21.45 19.80
CA GLN A 581 -10.34 -22.07 20.49
C GLN A 581 -9.16 -21.09 20.58
N PRO A 582 -8.20 -21.35 21.50
CA PRO A 582 -6.98 -20.56 21.64
C PRO A 582 -6.21 -20.45 20.31
N ILE A 583 -5.79 -19.24 19.96
CA ILE A 583 -5.03 -18.98 18.74
C ILE A 583 -3.58 -19.35 18.96
N GLN A 584 -3.13 -20.36 18.23
CA GLN A 584 -1.77 -20.90 18.37
C GLN A 584 -0.79 -20.34 17.36
N LEU A 585 -1.28 -19.93 16.17
CA LEU A 585 -0.46 -19.42 15.08
C LEU A 585 -1.14 -18.21 14.44
N VAL A 586 -0.32 -17.23 14.06
CA VAL A 586 -0.72 -16.11 13.20
C VAL A 586 0.33 -15.90 12.12
N ALA A 587 -0.11 -15.46 10.94
CA ALA A 587 0.75 -15.09 9.83
C ALA A 587 0.14 -13.90 9.07
N ILE A 588 1.00 -13.07 8.47
CA ILE A 588 0.59 -11.91 7.65
C ILE A 588 1.18 -12.07 6.26
N ASP A 589 0.38 -11.81 5.24
CA ASP A 589 0.83 -11.67 3.86
C ASP A 589 1.26 -10.21 3.63
N ASP A 590 2.55 -9.98 3.50
CA ASP A 590 3.12 -8.65 3.27
C ASP A 590 2.70 -8.02 1.94
N GLN A 591 2.35 -8.81 0.94
CA GLN A 591 1.92 -8.29 -0.35
C GLN A 591 0.44 -7.87 -0.37
N ARG A 592 -0.42 -8.69 0.25
CA ARG A 592 -1.88 -8.54 0.13
C ARG A 592 -2.53 -7.98 1.39
N GLY A 593 -1.83 -7.99 2.53
CA GLY A 593 -2.36 -7.58 3.82
C GLY A 593 -3.36 -8.60 4.38
N TRP A 594 -3.26 -9.88 3.99
CA TRP A 594 -4.10 -10.92 4.57
C TRP A 594 -3.53 -11.38 5.91
N ILE A 595 -4.43 -11.71 6.81
CA ILE A 595 -4.10 -12.18 8.15
C ILE A 595 -4.64 -13.59 8.27
N ALA A 596 -3.77 -14.58 8.49
CA ALA A 596 -4.17 -15.94 8.80
C ALA A 596 -3.98 -16.22 10.28
N ALA A 597 -4.89 -17.02 10.85
CA ALA A 597 -4.75 -17.57 12.18
C ALA A 597 -5.16 -19.05 12.21
N ALA A 598 -4.54 -19.82 13.09
CA ALA A 598 -4.89 -21.21 13.32
C ALA A 598 -5.19 -21.46 14.80
N ALA A 599 -6.29 -22.17 15.03
CA ALA A 599 -6.72 -22.66 16.35
C ALA A 599 -7.11 -24.13 16.23
N GLY A 600 -6.38 -25.01 16.89
CA GLY A 600 -6.51 -26.45 16.66
C GLY A 600 -6.31 -26.79 15.18
N SER A 601 -7.26 -27.47 14.55
CA SER A 601 -7.22 -27.83 13.13
C SER A 601 -7.96 -26.84 12.21
N GLU A 602 -8.50 -25.78 12.76
CA GLU A 602 -9.22 -24.77 11.99
C GLU A 602 -8.30 -23.61 11.61
N VAL A 603 -8.47 -23.10 10.39
CA VAL A 603 -7.72 -21.98 9.82
C VAL A 603 -8.70 -20.92 9.35
N TRP A 604 -8.45 -19.70 9.74
CA TRP A 604 -9.14 -18.49 9.26
C TRP A 604 -8.19 -17.62 8.50
N VAL A 605 -8.71 -16.93 7.47
CA VAL A 605 -7.99 -15.87 6.76
C VAL A 605 -8.91 -14.67 6.65
N TRP A 606 -8.43 -13.50 7.06
CA TRP A 606 -9.12 -12.22 6.93
C TRP A 606 -8.35 -11.27 6.03
N SER A 607 -9.05 -10.32 5.44
CA SER A 607 -8.40 -9.13 4.89
C SER A 607 -7.87 -8.24 6.02
N ILE A 608 -6.95 -7.32 5.71
CA ILE A 608 -6.47 -6.31 6.67
C ILE A 608 -7.62 -5.49 7.29
N ASN A 609 -8.72 -5.34 6.57
CA ASN A 609 -9.92 -4.64 7.04
C ASN A 609 -10.84 -5.53 7.90
N GLY A 610 -10.45 -6.77 8.19
CA GLY A 610 -11.14 -7.70 9.07
C GLY A 610 -12.32 -8.44 8.43
N PHE A 611 -12.44 -8.46 7.09
CA PHE A 611 -13.42 -9.31 6.42
C PHE A 611 -12.94 -10.75 6.38
N LEU A 612 -13.79 -11.66 6.83
CA LEU A 612 -13.50 -13.09 6.75
C LEU A 612 -13.49 -13.55 5.28
N LEU A 613 -12.34 -14.03 4.82
CA LEU A 613 -12.13 -14.53 3.47
C LEU A 613 -12.19 -16.05 3.40
N VAL A 614 -11.57 -16.73 4.36
CA VAL A 614 -11.53 -18.19 4.46
C VAL A 614 -11.80 -18.62 5.89
N HIS A 615 -12.61 -19.67 6.05
CA HIS A 615 -12.70 -20.48 7.26
C HIS A 615 -12.77 -21.95 6.85
N GLN A 616 -11.78 -22.74 7.24
CA GLN A 616 -11.69 -24.14 6.82
C GLN A 616 -10.86 -24.99 7.76
N SER A 617 -11.28 -26.26 7.92
CA SER A 617 -10.52 -27.26 8.65
C SER A 617 -9.40 -27.87 7.81
N THR A 618 -8.21 -27.99 8.39
CA THR A 618 -7.05 -28.70 7.80
C THR A 618 -7.16 -30.21 7.89
N ARG A 619 -8.15 -30.75 8.60
CA ARG A 619 -8.40 -32.20 8.76
C ARG A 619 -8.63 -32.93 7.42
N SER A 620 -8.96 -32.22 6.38
CA SER A 620 -9.06 -32.79 5.03
C SER A 620 -7.72 -33.26 4.46
N ALA A 621 -6.60 -32.80 5.01
CA ALA A 621 -5.25 -33.14 4.55
C ALA A 621 -4.44 -33.92 5.58
N THR A 622 -4.64 -33.67 6.87
CA THR A 622 -3.87 -34.26 7.97
C THR A 622 -4.69 -34.30 9.24
N ASN A 623 -4.47 -35.30 10.09
CA ASN A 623 -5.15 -35.44 11.38
C ASN A 623 -4.55 -34.53 12.48
N ASP A 624 -3.31 -34.06 12.29
CA ASP A 624 -2.62 -33.21 13.25
C ASP A 624 -2.90 -31.72 12.99
N PRO A 625 -3.02 -30.91 14.05
CA PRO A 625 -3.15 -29.46 13.89
C PRO A 625 -1.87 -28.86 13.28
N PRO A 626 -1.96 -27.72 12.58
CA PRO A 626 -0.79 -27.02 12.12
C PRO A 626 0.09 -26.57 13.29
N SER A 627 1.39 -26.66 13.12
CA SER A 627 2.40 -26.25 14.09
C SER A 627 3.22 -25.05 13.64
N SER A 628 3.16 -24.74 12.36
CA SER A 628 3.74 -23.55 11.75
C SER A 628 2.93 -23.15 10.52
N MET A 629 2.97 -21.88 10.16
CA MET A 629 2.17 -21.33 9.07
C MET A 629 2.84 -20.11 8.46
N ILE A 630 2.92 -20.05 7.12
CA ILE A 630 3.38 -18.87 6.38
C ILE A 630 2.55 -18.66 5.13
N PHE A 631 2.42 -17.39 4.71
CA PHE A 631 2.02 -17.06 3.34
C PHE A 631 3.22 -17.09 2.41
N VAL A 632 2.98 -17.46 1.17
CA VAL A 632 3.99 -17.38 0.13
C VAL A 632 3.80 -16.08 -0.64
N ALA A 633 4.82 -15.23 -0.57
CA ALA A 633 4.87 -13.97 -1.30
C ALA A 633 5.16 -14.24 -2.78
N ARG A 634 4.13 -14.12 -3.63
CA ARG A 634 4.28 -14.35 -5.06
C ARG A 634 3.13 -13.80 -5.91
N ASP A 635 3.49 -13.46 -7.17
CA ASP A 635 2.54 -13.20 -8.25
C ASP A 635 2.06 -14.55 -8.84
N PHE A 636 0.74 -14.79 -8.80
CA PHE A 636 0.15 -16.05 -9.26
C PHE A 636 -0.50 -15.94 -10.64
N HIS A 637 -0.46 -17.06 -11.37
CA HIS A 637 -1.24 -17.23 -12.59
C HIS A 637 -2.75 -17.32 -12.30
N VAL A 638 -3.51 -16.97 -13.28
CA VAL A 638 -4.94 -16.67 -13.46
C VAL A 638 -5.97 -17.25 -12.49
N ASP A 639 -5.74 -18.39 -11.81
CA ASP A 639 -6.78 -19.04 -10.99
C ASP A 639 -6.52 -19.10 -9.48
N LYS A 640 -5.33 -18.67 -9.03
CA LYS A 640 -4.94 -18.74 -7.62
C LYS A 640 -4.80 -17.35 -7.02
N LEU A 641 -5.46 -17.13 -5.90
CA LEU A 641 -5.43 -15.84 -5.18
C LEU A 641 -4.17 -15.72 -4.31
N GLY A 642 -3.66 -16.83 -3.81
CA GLY A 642 -2.49 -16.91 -2.95
C GLY A 642 -2.20 -18.35 -2.53
N VAL A 643 -1.10 -18.57 -1.83
CA VAL A 643 -0.75 -19.85 -1.25
C VAL A 643 -0.44 -19.69 0.23
N LEU A 644 -1.06 -20.56 1.03
CA LEU A 644 -0.76 -20.75 2.45
C LEU A 644 -0.03 -22.07 2.62
N VAL A 645 1.07 -22.09 3.37
CA VAL A 645 1.80 -23.30 3.70
C VAL A 645 1.66 -23.58 5.20
N THR A 646 1.26 -24.79 5.54
CA THR A 646 1.14 -25.24 6.93
C THR A 646 2.08 -26.41 7.18
N GLY A 647 2.85 -26.31 8.26
CA GLY A 647 3.68 -27.41 8.76
C GLY A 647 2.93 -28.23 9.81
N HIS A 648 3.06 -29.55 9.75
CA HIS A 648 2.45 -30.51 10.65
C HIS A 648 3.52 -31.48 11.19
N ARG A 649 3.11 -32.48 11.97
CA ARG A 649 4.05 -33.45 12.55
C ARG A 649 4.77 -34.28 11.48
N ASP A 650 4.03 -34.79 10.50
CA ASP A 650 4.55 -35.75 9.53
C ASP A 650 4.61 -35.22 8.09
N CYS A 651 4.11 -34.01 7.89
CA CYS A 651 4.02 -33.44 6.55
C CYS A 651 3.94 -31.89 6.56
N ILE A 652 4.18 -31.35 5.38
CA ILE A 652 3.91 -29.96 5.05
C ILE A 652 2.82 -29.92 4.01
N VAL A 653 1.81 -29.09 4.20
CA VAL A 653 0.69 -28.96 3.26
C VAL A 653 0.72 -27.60 2.62
N MET A 654 0.67 -27.57 1.29
CA MET A 654 0.50 -26.37 0.50
C MET A 654 -0.97 -26.22 0.12
N TRP A 655 -1.55 -25.07 0.42
CA TRP A 655 -2.94 -24.76 0.16
C TRP A 655 -3.03 -23.61 -0.84
N ASP A 656 -3.74 -23.84 -1.94
CA ASP A 656 -4.12 -22.78 -2.85
C ASP A 656 -5.35 -22.06 -2.29
N ILE A 657 -5.29 -20.73 -2.22
CA ILE A 657 -6.45 -19.90 -1.89
C ILE A 657 -7.19 -19.63 -3.18
N VAL A 658 -8.44 -20.09 -3.26
CA VAL A 658 -9.26 -19.97 -4.47
C VAL A 658 -10.62 -19.34 -4.16
N SER A 659 -11.20 -18.66 -5.15
CA SER A 659 -12.52 -18.06 -5.01
C SER A 659 -13.62 -19.12 -4.90
N ASN A 660 -14.55 -18.92 -4.00
CA ASN A 660 -15.67 -19.83 -3.79
C ASN A 660 -16.86 -19.46 -4.71
N HIS A 661 -16.95 -20.08 -5.89
CA HIS A 661 -17.95 -19.75 -6.91
C HIS A 661 -19.40 -20.13 -6.55
N ALA A 662 -19.59 -20.99 -5.54
CA ALA A 662 -20.88 -21.65 -5.36
C ALA A 662 -21.81 -20.96 -4.35
N ARG A 663 -21.35 -19.98 -3.56
CA ARG A 663 -22.18 -19.41 -2.47
C ARG A 663 -21.92 -17.91 -2.28
N ALA A 664 -23.02 -17.14 -2.29
CA ALA A 664 -23.04 -15.71 -1.99
C ALA A 664 -22.88 -15.36 -0.49
N THR A 665 -22.57 -16.34 0.38
CA THR A 665 -22.39 -16.16 1.82
C THR A 665 -20.92 -16.30 2.21
N PRO A 666 -20.39 -15.51 3.17
CA PRO A 666 -19.07 -15.72 3.74
C PRO A 666 -18.90 -17.16 4.28
N PRO A 667 -17.70 -17.75 4.22
CA PRO A 667 -16.46 -17.19 3.66
C PRO A 667 -16.48 -17.13 2.12
N ARG A 668 -15.84 -16.08 1.57
CA ARG A 668 -15.83 -15.81 0.13
C ARG A 668 -14.91 -16.76 -0.63
N TRP A 669 -13.89 -17.29 0.01
CA TRP A 669 -12.83 -18.12 -0.55
C TRP A 669 -12.67 -19.42 0.23
N ARG A 670 -11.91 -20.34 -0.34
CA ARG A 670 -11.58 -21.63 0.28
C ARG A 670 -10.12 -22.00 0.07
N LEU A 671 -9.62 -22.89 0.92
CA LEU A 671 -8.32 -23.54 0.75
C LEU A 671 -8.51 -24.82 -0.06
N GLU A 672 -7.85 -24.93 -1.20
CA GLU A 672 -7.73 -26.16 -1.94
C GLU A 672 -6.36 -26.80 -1.70
N LYS A 673 -6.38 -28.05 -1.29
CA LYS A 673 -5.15 -28.80 -1.08
C LYS A 673 -4.44 -28.96 -2.41
N ASN A 674 -3.27 -28.32 -2.53
CA ASN A 674 -2.41 -28.45 -3.70
C ASN A 674 -1.51 -29.68 -3.55
N THR A 675 -0.67 -29.73 -2.51
CA THR A 675 0.33 -30.77 -2.31
C THR A 675 0.55 -31.05 -0.84
N VAL A 676 0.89 -32.30 -0.56
CA VAL A 676 1.37 -32.77 0.73
C VAL A 676 2.79 -33.28 0.56
N LEU A 677 3.74 -32.64 1.23
CA LEU A 677 5.13 -33.07 1.29
C LEU A 677 5.33 -33.92 2.53
N SER A 678 5.57 -35.22 2.35
CA SER A 678 5.81 -36.12 3.47
C SER A 678 7.24 -35.95 4.00
N LEU A 679 7.39 -35.84 5.31
CA LEU A 679 8.67 -35.79 5.98
C LEU A 679 9.29 -37.18 6.05
N ARG A 680 10.60 -37.30 5.90
CA ARG A 680 11.32 -38.59 5.99
C ARG A 680 11.33 -39.14 7.42
N GLN A 681 11.32 -38.25 8.40
CA GLN A 681 11.22 -38.59 9.80
C GLN A 681 9.98 -37.93 10.39
N SER A 682 9.30 -38.59 11.32
CA SER A 682 8.15 -38.03 12.03
C SER A 682 8.65 -37.03 13.08
N SER A 683 8.89 -35.82 12.66
CA SER A 683 9.29 -34.68 13.50
C SER A 683 8.44 -33.46 13.18
N LYS A 684 7.89 -32.85 14.21
CA LYS A 684 6.96 -31.71 14.08
C LYS A 684 7.66 -30.51 13.44
N ALA A 685 7.11 -29.98 12.31
CA ALA A 685 7.62 -28.80 11.65
C ALA A 685 7.23 -27.55 12.46
N THR A 686 8.17 -27.01 13.23
CA THR A 686 7.98 -25.91 14.17
C THR A 686 8.12 -24.53 13.53
N CYS A 687 8.85 -24.45 12.41
CA CYS A 687 9.11 -23.21 11.69
C CYS A 687 9.16 -23.45 10.18
N LEU A 688 8.64 -22.50 9.42
CA LEU A 688 8.67 -22.48 7.96
C LEU A 688 9.31 -21.17 7.50
N TYR A 689 10.16 -21.24 6.49
CA TYR A 689 10.81 -20.08 5.90
C TYR A 689 11.06 -20.26 4.40
N MET A 690 10.77 -19.24 3.61
CA MET A 690 11.04 -19.22 2.19
C MET A 690 11.97 -18.06 1.85
N PRO A 691 13.28 -18.32 1.67
CA PRO A 691 14.24 -17.29 1.29
C PRO A 691 14.02 -16.74 -0.12
N ASN A 692 13.44 -17.55 -0.99
CA ASN A 692 13.11 -17.23 -2.38
C ASN A 692 11.98 -18.15 -2.88
N THR A 693 11.51 -17.93 -4.09
CA THR A 693 10.41 -18.68 -4.70
C THR A 693 10.74 -20.14 -5.05
N SER A 694 12.01 -20.54 -5.03
CA SER A 694 12.47 -21.87 -5.41
C SER A 694 12.96 -22.73 -4.24
N THR A 695 12.94 -22.21 -3.01
CA THR A 695 13.45 -22.90 -1.83
C THR A 695 12.50 -22.74 -0.66
N LEU A 696 12.08 -23.87 -0.06
CA LEU A 696 11.38 -23.90 1.21
C LEU A 696 12.30 -24.53 2.26
N CYS A 697 12.46 -23.84 3.38
CA CYS A 697 13.18 -24.34 4.55
C CYS A 697 12.19 -24.67 5.67
N THR A 698 12.37 -25.78 6.33
CA THR A 698 11.53 -26.21 7.45
C THR A 698 12.38 -26.58 8.64
N GLY A 699 12.15 -25.95 9.77
CA GLY A 699 12.78 -26.26 11.04
C GLY A 699 11.90 -27.16 11.87
N HIS A 700 12.50 -28.07 12.63
CA HIS A 700 11.81 -29.16 13.30
C HIS A 700 12.06 -29.20 14.81
N GLU A 701 11.21 -29.93 15.50
CA GLU A 701 11.25 -30.10 16.97
C GLU A 701 12.54 -30.79 17.44
N ASP A 702 13.13 -31.63 16.60
CA ASP A 702 14.40 -32.34 16.87
C ASP A 702 15.66 -31.48 16.63
N GLY A 703 15.49 -30.22 16.15
CA GLY A 703 16.58 -29.33 15.85
C GLY A 703 17.09 -29.45 14.41
N GLU A 704 16.53 -30.35 13.59
CA GLU A 704 16.94 -30.49 12.20
C GLU A 704 16.28 -29.42 11.32
N VAL A 705 16.97 -29.06 10.23
CA VAL A 705 16.45 -28.18 9.19
C VAL A 705 16.46 -28.93 7.87
N TYR A 706 15.29 -29.02 7.25
CA TYR A 706 15.17 -29.60 5.92
C TYR A 706 15.01 -28.47 4.89
N VAL A 707 15.67 -28.66 3.75
CA VAL A 707 15.58 -27.77 2.60
C VAL A 707 14.94 -28.52 1.46
N TRP A 708 13.92 -27.91 0.89
CA TRP A 708 13.15 -28.41 -0.24
C TRP A 708 13.48 -27.58 -1.46
N THR A 709 14.03 -28.22 -2.49
CA THR A 709 14.42 -27.58 -3.74
C THR A 709 14.03 -28.44 -4.93
N ILE A 710 13.89 -27.79 -6.07
CA ILE A 710 13.75 -28.51 -7.37
C ILE A 710 15.14 -28.81 -7.90
N PRO A 711 15.42 -30.04 -8.38
CA PRO A 711 16.71 -30.38 -8.98
C PRO A 711 17.06 -29.41 -10.11
N GLY A 712 18.26 -28.83 -10.05
CA GLY A 712 18.74 -27.85 -11.04
C GLY A 712 18.51 -26.37 -10.68
N ALA A 713 17.76 -26.06 -9.61
CA ALA A 713 17.74 -24.70 -9.06
C ALA A 713 19.07 -24.34 -8.41
N ALA A 714 19.50 -23.09 -8.59
CA ALA A 714 20.82 -22.62 -8.18
C ALA A 714 21.16 -22.91 -6.72
N THR A 715 22.42 -23.15 -6.52
CA THR A 715 23.11 -23.56 -5.29
C THR A 715 22.46 -23.14 -3.98
N LEU A 716 22.21 -24.13 -3.12
CA LEU A 716 21.84 -23.99 -1.73
C LEU A 716 22.74 -22.97 -1.00
N PRO A 717 22.18 -22.20 -0.06
CA PRO A 717 23.01 -21.47 0.91
C PRO A 717 23.97 -22.46 1.57
N LYS A 718 25.25 -22.08 1.68
CA LYS A 718 26.22 -22.88 2.41
C LYS A 718 25.78 -22.96 3.87
N ALA A 719 26.04 -24.10 4.52
CA ALA A 719 25.76 -24.25 5.93
C ALA A 719 26.38 -23.09 6.74
N PRO A 720 25.67 -22.56 7.73
CA PRO A 720 26.20 -21.51 8.60
C PRO A 720 27.47 -22.02 9.29
N GLN A 721 28.51 -21.20 9.28
CA GLN A 721 29.71 -21.39 10.10
C GLN A 721 29.43 -21.14 11.57
#